data_dc6298efc70ca9fb178582618962f106
#
_entry.id   dc6298efc70ca9fb178582618962f106
#
_cell.length_a   1.000
_cell.length_b   1.000
_cell.length_c   1.000
_cell.angle_alpha   90.00
_cell.angle_beta   90.00
_cell.angle_gamma   90.00
#
_symmetry.space_group_name_H-M   'P 1'
#
loop_
_entity.id
_entity.type
_entity.pdbx_description
1 polymer ?
#
loop_
_entity_poly.entity_id
_entity_poly.type
_entity_poly.pdbx_seq_one_letter_code
_entity_poly.pdbx_strand_id
1 'polypeptide(L)'
;MNARYLFFGGKGGVGKTTAASATALYLLNKLKPNESILLFSTDPAHSLSDSLDVKIGNRLVEVKQLRGARLFAYEMDASLALERFREAHGKVLAEIAERGTLLDEEDVNELLSLSLPGLDEVMSLFELSELDREGKYAHIVVDTAPSGHTSRLLRLPAVFARMVKALDLMGDKHRYILAHFARRKPVADEVDLFLHDLSQRIESVRTLLHDKEQTSFTLVTIPEAMAVRETERYLELLREQGVPVRDLIVNRVEQEHEDCEYCRARVQSQRPWLKQIATLFGELRPHYIPLQPKEVRGMDDLKKLGKSIWEGEMKPRMTRIPNPDSKSVSSAAAFSLESRKIVIFGGKGGVGKTTAAAAFALAFAQANPKQKVLLFSTDPAHSLSDSFDEEIGESKHGITGVENLDGMEIDPGKWFEDLKARYRTWTDELFASLSGGSRMEIKFDREAMRELVELTPPGIDEIAALGTISDLLDSERYHTIVLDTAPTGHLIRFLELPQVALSWIRTFMKLLLKYKDVMRADQVAEELVALSKSIKKVLALLTDADRCEFVGVAIPERMSLEETLDLAKSLEKLNVPLRKLLINGVVPVEKCRFCKARRTMQDEVIGEFQTKFRRRAVEMFLAPQQPHEIRGAESLREHFEAWAEVSRKGAKMQR
;
A
#
# COMPACT_ATOMS: atom_id res chain seq x y z
N MET A 1 -10.38 26.93 0.85
CA MET A 1 -9.52 26.07 1.69
C MET A 1 -9.30 26.72 3.04
N ASN A 2 -10.23 26.50 3.96
CA ASN A 2 -10.15 27.10 5.32
C ASN A 2 -9.76 26.07 6.38
N ALA A 3 -9.74 24.78 6.00
CA ALA A 3 -9.36 23.73 6.93
C ALA A 3 -7.87 23.81 7.27
N ARG A 4 -7.52 23.49 8.51
CA ARG A 4 -6.14 23.47 8.99
C ARG A 4 -5.42 22.21 8.53
N TYR A 5 -6.10 21.05 8.55
CA TYR A 5 -5.57 19.78 8.11
C TYR A 5 -6.16 19.40 6.74
N LEU A 6 -5.29 19.20 5.77
CA LEU A 6 -5.64 18.89 4.40
C LEU A 6 -5.05 17.55 4.00
N PHE A 7 -5.86 16.50 4.02
CA PHE A 7 -5.44 15.15 3.66
C PHE A 7 -5.64 14.89 2.16
N PHE A 8 -4.67 14.25 1.53
CA PHE A 8 -4.72 13.85 0.12
C PHE A 8 -4.73 12.32 0.02
N GLY A 9 -5.81 11.75 -0.50
CA GLY A 9 -5.99 10.32 -0.64
C GLY A 9 -6.40 9.88 -2.04
N GLY A 10 -6.21 8.61 -2.36
CA GLY A 10 -6.56 8.00 -3.64
C GLY A 10 -5.65 6.83 -4.00
N LYS A 11 -5.91 6.20 -5.14
CA LYS A 11 -5.14 5.06 -5.66
C LYS A 11 -3.64 5.36 -5.78
N GLY A 12 -2.83 4.32 -5.74
CA GLY A 12 -1.40 4.44 -6.05
C GLY A 12 -1.15 4.97 -7.47
N GLY A 13 -0.23 5.93 -7.61
CA GLY A 13 0.19 6.46 -8.92
C GLY A 13 -0.72 7.52 -9.56
N VAL A 14 -1.80 7.95 -8.91
CA VAL A 14 -2.70 9.01 -9.43
C VAL A 14 -2.13 10.44 -9.27
N GLY A 15 -1.02 10.60 -8.53
CA GLY A 15 -0.35 11.89 -8.31
C GLY A 15 -0.73 12.58 -7.00
N LYS A 16 -1.02 11.83 -5.93
CA LYS A 16 -1.31 12.36 -4.58
C LYS A 16 -0.21 13.27 -4.06
N THR A 17 1.02 12.76 -3.98
CA THR A 17 2.19 13.49 -3.50
C THR A 17 2.44 14.77 -4.26
N THR A 18 2.30 14.72 -5.60
CA THR A 18 2.44 15.89 -6.47
C THR A 18 1.34 16.92 -6.17
N ALA A 19 0.09 16.49 -5.98
CA ALA A 19 -1.04 17.35 -5.65
C ALA A 19 -0.90 17.98 -4.25
N ALA A 20 -0.47 17.20 -3.26
CA ALA A 20 -0.22 17.65 -1.89
C ALA A 20 0.90 18.70 -1.86
N SER A 21 2.05 18.39 -2.49
CA SER A 21 3.20 19.31 -2.59
C SER A 21 2.84 20.60 -3.32
N ALA A 22 2.11 20.50 -4.45
CA ALA A 22 1.62 21.65 -5.20
C ALA A 22 0.66 22.52 -4.37
N THR A 23 -0.20 21.88 -3.57
CA THR A 23 -1.14 22.58 -2.67
C THR A 23 -0.40 23.31 -1.55
N ALA A 24 0.59 22.66 -0.92
CA ALA A 24 1.39 23.30 0.12
C ALA A 24 2.12 24.57 -0.40
N LEU A 25 2.71 24.49 -1.61
CA LEU A 25 3.35 25.64 -2.24
C LEU A 25 2.35 26.72 -2.68
N TYR A 26 1.13 26.35 -3.08
CA TYR A 26 0.07 27.29 -3.38
C TYR A 26 -0.39 28.04 -2.12
N LEU A 27 -0.60 27.34 -1.02
CA LEU A 27 -0.99 27.93 0.26
C LEU A 27 0.11 28.83 0.82
N LEU A 28 1.38 28.46 0.69
CA LEU A 28 2.52 29.30 1.10
C LEU A 28 2.46 30.71 0.51
N ASN A 29 1.96 30.87 -0.73
CA ASN A 29 1.80 32.18 -1.36
C ASN A 29 0.64 33.02 -0.77
N LYS A 30 -0.26 32.39 0.00
CA LYS A 30 -1.44 33.05 0.59
C LYS A 30 -1.27 33.34 2.08
N LEU A 31 -0.22 32.80 2.70
CA LEU A 31 0.06 33.01 4.12
C LEU A 31 0.55 34.42 4.42
N LYS A 32 0.27 34.84 5.66
CA LYS A 32 0.85 36.07 6.23
C LYS A 32 2.30 35.83 6.67
N PRO A 33 3.09 36.90 6.80
CA PRO A 33 4.42 36.80 7.41
C PRO A 33 4.35 36.11 8.79
N ASN A 34 5.35 35.28 9.08
CA ASN A 34 5.48 34.49 10.33
C ASN A 34 4.52 33.29 10.47
N GLU A 35 3.61 33.06 9.52
CA GLU A 35 2.85 31.83 9.47
C GLU A 35 3.67 30.70 8.82
N SER A 36 3.35 29.46 9.18
CA SER A 36 4.06 28.28 8.68
C SER A 36 3.09 27.21 8.20
N ILE A 37 3.55 26.43 7.22
CA ILE A 37 2.88 25.21 6.72
C ILE A 37 3.77 24.01 7.00
N LEU A 38 3.17 22.91 7.38
CA LEU A 38 3.80 21.59 7.41
C LEU A 38 3.28 20.75 6.24
N LEU A 39 4.17 20.23 5.41
CA LEU A 39 3.90 19.17 4.44
C LEU A 39 4.42 17.87 5.02
N PHE A 40 3.52 16.94 5.33
CA PHE A 40 3.80 15.70 6.01
C PHE A 40 3.44 14.51 5.13
N SER A 41 4.35 13.56 4.92
CA SER A 41 4.07 12.32 4.19
C SER A 41 4.07 11.10 5.10
N THR A 42 3.03 10.30 4.96
CA THR A 42 2.92 8.96 5.55
C THR A 42 3.26 7.85 4.56
N ASP A 43 3.63 8.20 3.32
CA ASP A 43 4.00 7.22 2.30
C ASP A 43 5.45 6.75 2.53
N PRO A 44 5.67 5.45 2.77
CA PRO A 44 7.01 4.90 3.02
C PRO A 44 7.96 5.01 1.81
N ALA A 45 7.47 5.40 0.66
CA ALA A 45 8.28 5.52 -0.57
C ALA A 45 9.12 6.81 -0.68
N HIS A 46 9.21 7.63 0.38
CA HIS A 46 9.99 8.89 0.42
C HIS A 46 9.75 9.83 -0.78
N SER A 47 8.51 9.88 -1.24
CA SER A 47 8.11 10.53 -2.48
C SER A 47 8.11 12.07 -2.44
N LEU A 48 8.15 12.71 -1.23
CA LEU A 48 8.25 14.17 -1.10
C LEU A 48 9.62 14.69 -1.52
N SER A 49 10.70 14.01 -1.09
CA SER A 49 12.07 14.35 -1.47
C SER A 49 12.21 14.43 -2.98
N ASP A 50 11.63 13.45 -3.68
CA ASP A 50 11.64 13.39 -5.13
C ASP A 50 10.75 14.45 -5.77
N SER A 51 9.56 14.69 -5.23
CA SER A 51 8.61 15.67 -5.75
C SER A 51 9.15 17.12 -5.63
N LEU A 52 9.73 17.45 -4.47
CA LEU A 52 10.26 18.77 -4.17
C LEU A 52 11.68 19.01 -4.69
N ASP A 53 12.39 17.96 -5.10
CA ASP A 53 13.82 17.96 -5.47
C ASP A 53 14.72 18.46 -4.33
N VAL A 54 14.38 18.04 -3.09
CA VAL A 54 15.07 18.43 -1.86
C VAL A 54 15.17 17.21 -0.94
N LYS A 55 16.34 16.93 -0.39
CA LYS A 55 16.51 15.83 0.57
C LYS A 55 15.85 16.16 1.90
N ILE A 56 14.76 15.47 2.25
CA ILE A 56 13.96 15.66 3.47
C ILE A 56 14.29 14.57 4.49
N GLY A 57 13.76 13.37 4.29
CA GLY A 57 13.89 12.24 5.22
C GLY A 57 13.16 12.46 6.54
N ASN A 58 13.48 11.63 7.55
CA ASN A 58 12.82 11.61 8.85
C ASN A 58 13.29 12.74 9.79
N ARG A 59 13.21 13.97 9.30
CA ARG A 59 13.50 15.19 10.07
C ARG A 59 12.69 16.36 9.51
N LEU A 60 12.36 17.30 10.39
CA LEU A 60 11.70 18.53 9.98
C LEU A 60 12.68 19.42 9.21
N VAL A 61 12.41 19.68 7.93
CA VAL A 61 13.25 20.48 7.03
C VAL A 61 12.49 21.71 6.59
N GLU A 62 13.07 22.89 6.75
CA GLU A 62 12.57 24.11 6.11
C GLU A 62 12.90 24.05 4.62
N VAL A 63 11.87 23.88 3.77
CA VAL A 63 12.02 23.67 2.34
C VAL A 63 12.01 24.97 1.58
N LYS A 64 11.18 25.93 2.03
CA LYS A 64 10.99 27.22 1.37
C LYS A 64 10.56 28.30 2.35
N GLN A 65 11.13 29.48 2.18
CA GLN A 65 10.65 30.72 2.80
C GLN A 65 10.18 31.69 1.72
N LEU A 66 9.02 32.32 1.94
CA LEU A 66 8.45 33.27 1.02
C LEU A 66 7.76 34.42 1.78
N ARG A 67 8.24 35.66 1.64
CA ARG A 67 7.66 36.86 2.28
C ARG A 67 7.50 36.74 3.80
N GLY A 68 8.39 36.01 4.47
CA GLY A 68 8.33 35.75 5.90
C GLY A 68 7.48 34.54 6.32
N ALA A 69 6.70 33.95 5.42
CA ALA A 69 6.03 32.66 5.62
C ALA A 69 6.97 31.50 5.33
N ARG A 70 6.80 30.35 6.01
CA ARG A 70 7.70 29.20 5.91
C ARG A 70 6.97 27.93 5.57
N LEU A 71 7.57 27.10 4.70
CA LEU A 71 7.13 25.73 4.41
C LEU A 71 8.14 24.76 5.00
N PHE A 72 7.66 23.91 5.88
CA PHE A 72 8.39 22.78 6.42
C PHE A 72 7.89 21.49 5.76
N ALA A 73 8.78 20.53 5.59
CA ALA A 73 8.43 19.22 5.10
C ALA A 73 9.03 18.12 6.02
N TYR A 74 8.33 17.01 6.10
CA TYR A 74 8.70 15.86 6.89
C TYR A 74 8.26 14.57 6.18
N GLU A 75 9.19 13.65 5.95
CA GLU A 75 8.90 12.29 5.48
C GLU A 75 9.06 11.33 6.64
N MET A 76 7.98 10.68 6.99
CA MET A 76 7.98 9.79 8.13
C MET A 76 8.69 8.47 7.82
N ASP A 77 9.59 8.06 8.70
CA ASP A 77 10.11 6.69 8.78
C ASP A 77 9.45 5.98 9.98
N ALA A 78 8.53 5.10 9.65
CA ALA A 78 7.74 4.39 10.64
C ALA A 78 8.58 3.49 11.54
N SER A 79 9.66 2.89 11.01
CA SER A 79 10.55 2.02 11.78
C SER A 79 11.29 2.82 12.85
N LEU A 80 11.80 3.99 12.48
CA LEU A 80 12.47 4.90 13.45
C LEU A 80 11.48 5.50 14.45
N ALA A 81 10.26 5.80 14.05
CA ALA A 81 9.23 6.29 14.97
C ALA A 81 8.84 5.22 16.00
N LEU A 82 8.71 3.96 15.56
CA LEU A 82 8.45 2.83 16.45
C LEU A 82 9.61 2.58 17.42
N GLU A 83 10.86 2.70 16.95
CA GLU A 83 12.04 2.56 17.79
C GLU A 83 12.06 3.63 18.90
N ARG A 84 11.83 4.90 18.55
CA ARG A 84 11.69 5.99 19.54
C ARG A 84 10.55 5.74 20.53
N PHE A 85 9.41 5.25 20.05
CA PHE A 85 8.28 4.92 20.94
C PHE A 85 8.65 3.81 21.93
N ARG A 86 9.36 2.78 21.48
CA ARG A 86 9.87 1.70 22.36
C ARG A 86 10.90 2.21 23.37
N GLU A 87 11.83 3.04 22.95
CA GLU A 87 12.82 3.65 23.84
C GLU A 87 12.15 4.50 24.93
N ALA A 88 11.11 5.26 24.56
CA ALA A 88 10.39 6.13 25.50
C ALA A 88 9.45 5.36 26.45
N HIS A 89 8.82 4.28 25.99
CA HIS A 89 7.72 3.62 26.72
C HIS A 89 7.95 2.13 26.99
N GLY A 90 9.07 1.54 26.56
CA GLY A 90 9.33 0.09 26.67
C GLY A 90 9.25 -0.43 28.11
N LYS A 91 9.73 0.32 29.09
CA LYS A 91 9.66 -0.05 30.52
C LYS A 91 8.20 -0.17 31.00
N VAL A 92 7.36 0.82 30.67
CA VAL A 92 5.95 0.82 31.07
C VAL A 92 5.20 -0.31 30.35
N LEU A 93 5.49 -0.56 29.09
CA LEU A 93 4.90 -1.67 28.33
C LEU A 93 5.32 -3.03 28.90
N ALA A 94 6.58 -3.19 29.30
CA ALA A 94 7.07 -4.38 29.98
C ALA A 94 6.34 -4.59 31.33
N GLU A 95 6.19 -3.54 32.12
CA GLU A 95 5.48 -3.60 33.40
C GLU A 95 4.00 -3.97 33.23
N ILE A 96 3.32 -3.45 32.21
CA ILE A 96 1.94 -3.84 31.87
C ILE A 96 1.85 -5.34 31.57
N ALA A 97 2.77 -5.84 30.76
CA ALA A 97 2.78 -7.24 30.36
C ALA A 97 3.09 -8.17 31.54
N GLU A 98 4.05 -7.83 32.40
CA GLU A 98 4.35 -8.56 33.64
C GLU A 98 3.15 -8.61 34.59
N ARG A 99 2.39 -7.50 34.69
CA ARG A 99 1.18 -7.45 35.54
C ARG A 99 0.03 -8.30 35.02
N GLY A 100 -0.11 -8.41 33.70
CA GLY A 100 -1.24 -9.08 33.05
C GLY A 100 -0.97 -10.50 32.60
N THR A 101 0.31 -10.90 32.50
CA THR A 101 0.71 -12.19 31.95
C THR A 101 1.79 -12.84 32.83
N LEU A 102 2.17 -14.08 32.48
CA LEU A 102 3.34 -14.74 33.11
C LEU A 102 4.65 -14.47 32.32
N LEU A 103 4.68 -13.44 31.48
CA LEU A 103 5.84 -13.03 30.70
C LEU A 103 6.81 -12.27 31.61
N ASP A 104 8.09 -12.55 31.47
CA ASP A 104 9.13 -11.75 32.11
C ASP A 104 9.59 -10.59 31.19
N GLU A 105 10.42 -9.70 31.70
CA GLU A 105 10.92 -8.52 30.97
C GLU A 105 11.64 -8.91 29.66
N GLU A 106 12.36 -10.05 29.64
CA GLU A 106 13.05 -10.53 28.45
C GLU A 106 12.07 -10.99 27.37
N ASP A 107 11.03 -11.74 27.75
CA ASP A 107 9.95 -12.17 26.85
C ASP A 107 9.19 -11.00 26.24
N VAL A 108 8.90 -9.98 27.06
CA VAL A 108 8.19 -8.77 26.61
C VAL A 108 9.05 -7.97 25.66
N ASN A 109 10.33 -7.79 25.97
CA ASN A 109 11.27 -7.10 25.08
C ASN A 109 11.43 -7.85 23.75
N GLU A 110 11.47 -9.19 23.76
CA GLU A 110 11.49 -10.01 22.55
C GLU A 110 10.20 -9.81 21.73
N LEU A 111 9.03 -9.83 22.36
CA LEU A 111 7.74 -9.55 21.71
C LEU A 111 7.66 -8.14 21.14
N LEU A 112 8.07 -7.13 21.90
CA LEU A 112 8.11 -5.73 21.45
C LEU A 112 9.14 -5.50 20.35
N SER A 113 10.21 -6.31 20.28
CA SER A 113 11.20 -6.24 19.21
C SER A 113 10.69 -6.73 17.86
N LEU A 114 9.63 -7.54 17.87
CA LEU A 114 9.00 -8.04 16.66
C LEU A 114 8.28 -6.90 15.94
N SER A 115 8.62 -6.67 14.68
CA SER A 115 7.91 -5.69 13.85
C SER A 115 6.48 -6.17 13.63
N LEU A 116 5.51 -5.41 14.14
CA LEU A 116 4.10 -5.61 13.83
C LEU A 116 3.80 -4.84 12.54
N PRO A 117 3.44 -5.53 11.44
CA PRO A 117 3.03 -4.84 10.22
C PRO A 117 1.88 -3.87 10.52
N GLY A 118 1.95 -2.64 10.03
CA GLY A 118 0.90 -1.61 10.14
C GLY A 118 0.93 -0.75 11.42
N LEU A 119 1.93 -0.94 12.29
CA LEU A 119 2.24 0.08 13.30
C LEU A 119 2.69 1.40 12.68
N ASP A 120 3.08 1.37 11.42
CA ASP A 120 3.54 2.52 10.66
C ASP A 120 2.49 3.61 10.55
N GLU A 121 1.26 3.20 10.23
CA GLU A 121 0.14 4.13 10.07
C GLU A 121 -0.20 4.80 11.41
N VAL A 122 -0.05 4.06 12.50
CA VAL A 122 -0.27 4.57 13.86
C VAL A 122 0.79 5.55 14.28
N MET A 123 2.04 5.15 14.10
CA MET A 123 3.18 6.03 14.41
C MET A 123 3.08 7.31 13.60
N SER A 124 2.51 7.25 12.38
CA SER A 124 2.27 8.44 11.55
C SER A 124 1.35 9.45 12.22
N LEU A 125 0.25 8.99 12.80
CA LEU A 125 -0.69 9.90 13.47
C LEU A 125 -0.13 10.45 14.78
N PHE A 126 0.62 9.65 15.52
CA PHE A 126 1.28 10.13 16.73
C PHE A 126 2.38 11.13 16.43
N GLU A 127 3.22 10.88 15.43
CA GLU A 127 4.27 11.81 15.00
C GLU A 127 3.66 13.13 14.50
N LEU A 128 2.56 13.06 13.71
CA LEU A 128 1.83 14.25 13.29
C LEU A 128 1.29 15.05 14.47
N SER A 129 0.69 14.37 15.45
CA SER A 129 0.18 14.99 16.67
C SER A 129 1.28 15.66 17.49
N GLU A 130 2.45 15.03 17.62
CA GLU A 130 3.61 15.60 18.32
C GLU A 130 4.18 16.82 17.57
N LEU A 131 4.32 16.75 16.25
CA LEU A 131 4.81 17.87 15.44
C LEU A 131 3.88 19.09 15.50
N ASP A 132 2.58 18.86 15.72
CA ASP A 132 1.58 19.94 15.84
C ASP A 132 1.17 20.29 17.27
N ARG A 133 1.81 19.72 18.27
CA ARG A 133 1.47 19.91 19.70
C ARG A 133 1.39 21.37 20.13
N GLU A 134 2.23 22.22 19.55
CA GLU A 134 2.27 23.66 19.85
C GLU A 134 1.30 24.50 18.97
N GLY A 135 0.57 23.86 18.04
CA GLY A 135 -0.37 24.56 17.16
C GLY A 135 0.25 25.62 16.23
N LYS A 136 1.54 25.48 15.92
CA LYS A 136 2.33 26.51 15.22
C LYS A 136 2.10 26.61 13.72
N TYR A 137 1.44 25.61 13.12
CA TYR A 137 1.20 25.59 11.67
C TYR A 137 -0.19 26.13 11.37
N ALA A 138 -0.26 27.07 10.43
CA ALA A 138 -1.53 27.59 9.88
C ALA A 138 -2.26 26.50 9.07
N HIS A 139 -1.49 25.72 8.31
CA HIS A 139 -1.99 24.56 7.59
C HIS A 139 -1.02 23.38 7.71
N ILE A 140 -1.60 22.18 7.73
CA ILE A 140 -0.87 20.92 7.66
C ILE A 140 -1.42 20.16 6.47
N VAL A 141 -0.57 19.93 5.49
CA VAL A 141 -0.89 19.16 4.28
C VAL A 141 -0.34 17.77 4.45
N VAL A 142 -1.22 16.76 4.44
CA VAL A 142 -0.87 15.36 4.66
C VAL A 142 -1.00 14.58 3.36
N ASP A 143 0.14 14.12 2.86
CA ASP A 143 0.21 13.15 1.76
C ASP A 143 0.06 11.75 2.32
N THR A 144 -1.06 11.09 2.03
CA THR A 144 -1.33 9.77 2.58
C THR A 144 -0.84 8.64 1.66
N ALA A 145 -0.50 7.50 2.26
CA ALA A 145 -0.27 6.27 1.54
C ALA A 145 -1.46 5.91 0.62
N PRO A 146 -1.35 4.97 -0.34
CA PRO A 146 -2.46 4.56 -1.21
C PRO A 146 -3.73 4.17 -0.46
N SER A 147 -4.90 4.31 -1.11
CA SER A 147 -6.25 4.16 -0.52
C SER A 147 -6.47 2.94 0.36
N GLY A 148 -5.93 1.77 -0.02
CA GLY A 148 -6.02 0.55 0.77
C GLY A 148 -5.39 0.69 2.17
N HIS A 149 -4.35 1.48 2.32
CA HIS A 149 -3.63 1.72 3.59
C HIS A 149 -4.22 2.89 4.38
N THR A 150 -4.64 3.94 3.70
CA THR A 150 -5.34 5.03 4.37
C THR A 150 -6.67 4.57 4.98
N SER A 151 -7.34 3.58 4.40
CA SER A 151 -8.51 2.94 5.00
C SER A 151 -8.20 2.30 6.36
N ARG A 152 -7.02 1.71 6.50
CA ARG A 152 -6.53 1.18 7.79
C ARG A 152 -6.25 2.30 8.77
N LEU A 153 -5.54 3.36 8.35
CA LEU A 153 -5.26 4.54 9.17
C LEU A 153 -6.53 5.11 9.81
N LEU A 154 -7.64 5.13 9.09
CA LEU A 154 -8.93 5.62 9.62
C LEU A 154 -9.58 4.68 10.65
N ARG A 155 -9.33 3.38 10.57
CA ARG A 155 -9.82 2.37 11.54
C ARG A 155 -8.92 2.25 12.78
N LEU A 156 -7.70 2.76 12.71
CA LEU A 156 -6.70 2.63 13.77
C LEU A 156 -7.17 3.17 15.14
N PRO A 157 -7.84 4.34 15.25
CA PRO A 157 -8.31 4.80 16.54
C PRO A 157 -9.20 3.76 17.26
N ALA A 158 -10.05 3.05 16.52
CA ALA A 158 -10.89 1.99 17.08
C ALA A 158 -10.09 0.75 17.51
N VAL A 159 -9.10 0.35 16.70
CA VAL A 159 -8.21 -0.78 17.02
C VAL A 159 -7.38 -0.47 18.27
N PHE A 160 -6.82 0.75 18.35
CA PHE A 160 -6.04 1.17 19.51
C PHE A 160 -6.87 1.34 20.78
N ALA A 161 -8.10 1.85 20.67
CA ALA A 161 -9.01 1.91 21.82
C ALA A 161 -9.26 0.50 22.40
N ARG A 162 -9.39 -0.53 21.56
CA ARG A 162 -9.48 -1.93 22.00
C ARG A 162 -8.18 -2.43 22.62
N MET A 163 -7.03 -2.09 22.04
CA MET A 163 -5.73 -2.46 22.61
C MET A 163 -5.54 -1.85 23.99
N VAL A 164 -5.82 -0.55 24.15
CA VAL A 164 -5.78 0.12 25.46
C VAL A 164 -6.74 -0.55 26.44
N LYS A 165 -7.95 -0.90 26.01
CA LYS A 165 -8.91 -1.64 26.84
C LYS A 165 -8.35 -3.01 27.27
N ALA A 166 -7.69 -3.75 26.40
CA ALA A 166 -7.06 -5.02 26.76
C ALA A 166 -5.94 -4.82 27.79
N LEU A 167 -5.10 -3.79 27.60
CA LEU A 167 -4.05 -3.42 28.56
C LEU A 167 -4.61 -2.94 29.91
N ASP A 168 -5.73 -2.20 29.91
CA ASP A 168 -6.41 -1.75 31.15
C ASP A 168 -7.03 -2.93 31.90
N LEU A 169 -7.60 -3.92 31.20
CA LEU A 169 -8.07 -5.16 31.82
C LEU A 169 -6.93 -5.93 32.52
N MET A 170 -5.72 -5.92 31.97
CA MET A 170 -4.53 -6.49 32.62
C MET A 170 -4.18 -5.69 33.88
N GLY A 171 -4.25 -4.36 33.84
CA GLY A 171 -4.10 -3.47 35.01
C GLY A 171 -5.16 -3.71 36.06
N ASP A 172 -6.42 -3.92 35.68
CA ASP A 172 -7.53 -4.24 36.59
C ASP A 172 -7.30 -5.56 37.35
N LYS A 173 -6.78 -6.57 36.70
CA LYS A 173 -6.37 -7.83 37.35
C LYS A 173 -5.36 -7.55 38.47
N HIS A 174 -4.35 -6.75 38.19
CA HIS A 174 -3.34 -6.38 39.17
C HIS A 174 -3.93 -5.60 40.33
N ARG A 175 -4.78 -4.58 40.06
CA ARG A 175 -5.51 -3.80 41.07
C ARG A 175 -6.39 -4.71 41.95
N TYR A 176 -7.07 -5.68 41.35
CA TYR A 176 -7.87 -6.66 42.09
C TYR A 176 -7.01 -7.51 43.03
N ILE A 177 -5.89 -8.04 42.56
CA ILE A 177 -4.97 -8.83 43.38
C ILE A 177 -4.43 -8.01 44.56
N LEU A 178 -3.99 -6.78 44.33
CA LEU A 178 -3.50 -5.86 45.38
C LEU A 178 -4.57 -5.58 46.43
N ALA A 179 -5.82 -5.30 46.02
CA ALA A 179 -6.91 -4.96 46.91
C ALA A 179 -7.35 -6.13 47.78
N HIS A 180 -7.44 -7.35 47.20
CA HIS A 180 -8.02 -8.51 47.89
C HIS A 180 -6.98 -9.35 48.64
N PHE A 181 -5.78 -9.48 48.12
CA PHE A 181 -4.74 -10.33 48.73
C PHE A 181 -3.72 -9.52 49.53
N ALA A 182 -3.27 -8.37 49.01
CA ALA A 182 -2.29 -7.54 49.71
C ALA A 182 -2.94 -6.49 50.63
N ARG A 183 -4.28 -6.33 50.63
CA ARG A 183 -5.06 -5.34 51.42
C ARG A 183 -4.55 -3.91 51.26
N ARG A 184 -3.97 -3.58 50.11
CA ARG A 184 -3.49 -2.23 49.77
C ARG A 184 -4.55 -1.52 48.93
N LYS A 185 -4.78 -0.22 49.17
CA LYS A 185 -5.59 0.58 48.26
C LYS A 185 -4.79 0.82 46.97
N PRO A 186 -5.36 0.49 45.80
CA PRO A 186 -4.71 0.83 44.52
C PRO A 186 -4.58 2.36 44.41
N VAL A 187 -3.40 2.83 44.08
CA VAL A 187 -3.10 4.23 43.77
C VAL A 187 -2.71 4.23 42.28
N ALA A 188 -3.18 5.23 41.55
CA ALA A 188 -2.79 5.40 40.15
C ALA A 188 -1.27 5.49 40.05
N ASP A 189 -0.70 4.67 39.21
CA ASP A 189 0.75 4.56 39.01
C ASP A 189 1.17 5.00 37.60
N GLU A 190 2.43 4.78 37.25
CA GLU A 190 2.99 5.18 35.96
C GLU A 190 2.28 4.49 34.78
N VAL A 191 1.83 3.24 34.97
CA VAL A 191 1.05 2.48 33.97
C VAL A 191 -0.31 3.13 33.72
N ASP A 192 -1.02 3.47 34.79
CA ASP A 192 -2.34 4.14 34.68
C ASP A 192 -2.24 5.49 33.98
N LEU A 193 -1.19 6.26 34.28
CA LEU A 193 -0.92 7.56 33.63
C LEU A 193 -0.60 7.38 32.14
N PHE A 194 0.21 6.39 31.80
CA PHE A 194 0.54 6.08 30.40
C PHE A 194 -0.68 5.65 29.58
N LEU A 195 -1.51 4.74 30.12
CA LEU A 195 -2.73 4.29 29.45
C LEU A 195 -3.74 5.44 29.27
N HIS A 196 -3.82 6.32 30.25
CA HIS A 196 -4.67 7.51 30.16
C HIS A 196 -4.18 8.49 29.09
N ASP A 197 -2.87 8.81 29.06
CA ASP A 197 -2.26 9.67 28.02
C ASP A 197 -2.44 9.08 26.62
N LEU A 198 -2.20 7.77 26.47
CA LEU A 198 -2.38 7.07 25.19
C LEU A 198 -3.85 7.14 24.72
N SER A 199 -4.81 6.92 25.64
CA SER A 199 -6.25 7.04 25.35
C SER A 199 -6.63 8.45 24.90
N GLN A 200 -6.12 9.47 25.58
CA GLN A 200 -6.37 10.88 25.21
C GLN A 200 -5.80 11.23 23.85
N ARG A 201 -4.60 10.76 23.50
CA ARG A 201 -3.99 10.97 22.19
C ARG A 201 -4.83 10.34 21.08
N ILE A 202 -5.29 9.10 21.28
CA ILE A 202 -6.13 8.39 20.31
C ILE A 202 -7.45 9.15 20.07
N GLU A 203 -8.10 9.60 21.15
CA GLU A 203 -9.37 10.33 21.04
C GLU A 203 -9.17 11.72 20.41
N SER A 204 -8.05 12.37 20.66
CA SER A 204 -7.69 13.64 20.01
C SER A 204 -7.52 13.48 18.51
N VAL A 205 -6.81 12.44 18.06
CA VAL A 205 -6.66 12.10 16.63
C VAL A 205 -8.02 11.78 16.00
N ARG A 206 -8.83 10.99 16.68
CA ARG A 206 -10.17 10.65 16.21
C ARG A 206 -11.04 11.90 16.03
N THR A 207 -11.09 12.75 17.05
CA THR A 207 -11.84 14.01 17.02
C THR A 207 -11.37 14.90 15.88
N LEU A 208 -10.05 15.02 15.68
CA LEU A 208 -9.46 15.78 14.61
C LEU A 208 -9.91 15.28 13.22
N LEU A 209 -9.86 13.98 12.97
CA LEU A 209 -10.27 13.39 11.69
C LEU A 209 -11.74 13.63 11.35
N HIS A 210 -12.62 13.77 12.36
CA HIS A 210 -14.05 14.00 12.18
C HIS A 210 -14.44 15.48 12.19
N ASP A 211 -13.56 16.37 12.60
CA ASP A 211 -13.83 17.82 12.69
C ASP A 211 -13.95 18.46 11.32
N LYS A 212 -15.18 18.75 10.90
CA LYS A 212 -15.48 19.36 9.60
C LYS A 212 -14.92 20.78 9.42
N GLU A 213 -14.62 21.49 10.49
CA GLU A 213 -14.08 22.85 10.42
C GLU A 213 -12.55 22.83 10.27
N GLN A 214 -11.89 21.87 10.93
CA GLN A 214 -10.44 21.79 10.93
C GLN A 214 -9.88 20.83 9.88
N THR A 215 -10.63 19.79 9.49
CA THR A 215 -10.16 18.74 8.57
C THR A 215 -10.90 18.76 7.25
N SER A 216 -10.16 18.57 6.17
CA SER A 216 -10.70 18.37 4.83
C SER A 216 -9.92 17.27 4.11
N PHE A 217 -10.65 16.30 3.57
CA PHE A 217 -10.08 15.27 2.71
C PHE A 217 -10.28 15.64 1.24
N THR A 218 -9.21 15.56 0.46
CA THR A 218 -9.19 15.76 -1.00
C THR A 218 -8.88 14.42 -1.67
N LEU A 219 -9.78 13.93 -2.48
CA LEU A 219 -9.55 12.74 -3.28
C LEU A 219 -8.79 13.08 -4.55
N VAL A 220 -7.86 12.21 -4.94
CA VAL A 220 -7.12 12.33 -6.21
C VAL A 220 -7.39 11.08 -7.03
N THR A 221 -7.84 11.27 -8.27
CA THR A 221 -8.14 10.20 -9.22
C THR A 221 -7.63 10.54 -10.62
N ILE A 222 -7.69 9.57 -11.53
CA ILE A 222 -7.47 9.75 -12.96
C ILE A 222 -8.67 9.16 -13.72
N PRO A 223 -8.98 9.62 -14.93
CA PRO A 223 -10.14 9.13 -15.68
C PRO A 223 -9.87 7.78 -16.35
N GLU A 224 -9.70 6.75 -15.51
CA GLU A 224 -9.50 5.34 -15.89
C GLU A 224 -10.38 4.44 -14.99
N ALA A 225 -10.86 3.29 -15.50
CA ALA A 225 -11.80 2.41 -14.83
C ALA A 225 -11.41 2.07 -13.38
N MET A 226 -10.23 1.50 -13.23
CA MET A 226 -9.75 1.06 -11.93
C MET A 226 -9.63 2.22 -10.93
N ALA A 227 -9.12 3.39 -11.38
CA ALA A 227 -8.97 4.54 -10.51
C ALA A 227 -10.31 5.12 -10.07
N VAL A 228 -11.30 5.19 -10.96
CA VAL A 228 -12.64 5.70 -10.66
C VAL A 228 -13.35 4.79 -9.66
N ARG A 229 -13.37 3.47 -9.89
CA ARG A 229 -14.03 2.49 -9.02
C ARG A 229 -13.38 2.42 -7.64
N GLU A 230 -12.05 2.47 -7.57
CA GLU A 230 -11.33 2.49 -6.30
C GLU A 230 -11.58 3.79 -5.53
N THR A 231 -11.67 4.93 -6.24
CA THR A 231 -12.02 6.22 -5.63
C THR A 231 -13.44 6.23 -5.09
N GLU A 232 -14.39 5.57 -5.76
CA GLU A 232 -15.77 5.40 -5.33
C GLU A 232 -15.83 4.61 -4.01
N ARG A 233 -15.25 3.40 -3.98
CA ARG A 233 -15.15 2.58 -2.76
C ARG A 233 -14.48 3.33 -1.61
N TYR A 234 -13.46 4.10 -1.94
CA TYR A 234 -12.73 4.87 -0.93
C TYR A 234 -13.56 6.05 -0.39
N LEU A 235 -14.34 6.74 -1.24
CA LEU A 235 -15.27 7.77 -0.80
C LEU A 235 -16.37 7.21 0.12
N GLU A 236 -16.92 6.04 -0.21
CA GLU A 236 -17.92 5.35 0.62
C GLU A 236 -17.35 5.05 2.01
N LEU A 237 -16.14 4.49 2.06
CA LEU A 237 -15.45 4.22 3.33
C LEU A 237 -15.22 5.49 4.16
N LEU A 238 -14.75 6.59 3.54
CA LEU A 238 -14.55 7.87 4.24
C LEU A 238 -15.86 8.41 4.81
N ARG A 239 -16.97 8.27 4.07
CA ARG A 239 -18.31 8.66 4.52
C ARG A 239 -18.80 7.80 5.69
N GLU A 240 -18.64 6.48 5.61
CA GLU A 240 -18.96 5.55 6.70
C GLU A 240 -18.20 5.88 7.98
N GLN A 241 -16.94 6.28 7.84
CA GLN A 241 -16.10 6.71 8.95
C GLN A 241 -16.35 8.18 9.37
N GLY A 242 -17.28 8.91 8.73
CA GLY A 242 -17.63 10.29 9.07
C GLY A 242 -16.53 11.31 8.76
N VAL A 243 -15.58 10.99 7.89
CA VAL A 243 -14.47 11.88 7.49
C VAL A 243 -14.96 12.90 6.45
N PRO A 244 -14.68 14.21 6.61
CA PRO A 244 -15.16 15.25 5.72
C PRO A 244 -14.39 15.28 4.39
N VAL A 245 -15.02 14.82 3.30
CA VAL A 245 -14.48 14.91 1.93
C VAL A 245 -15.11 16.11 1.22
N ARG A 246 -14.30 17.01 0.64
CA ARG A 246 -14.80 18.25 0.00
C ARG A 246 -14.43 18.38 -1.46
N ASP A 247 -13.22 18.00 -1.82
CA ASP A 247 -12.64 18.26 -3.13
C ASP A 247 -12.22 16.97 -3.82
N LEU A 248 -12.33 16.95 -5.15
CA LEU A 248 -11.86 15.87 -6.01
C LEU A 248 -10.89 16.43 -7.05
N ILE A 249 -9.66 15.96 -7.08
CA ILE A 249 -8.70 16.27 -8.13
C ILE A 249 -8.74 15.16 -9.18
N VAL A 250 -9.12 15.50 -10.39
CA VAL A 250 -9.09 14.62 -11.56
C VAL A 250 -7.85 14.92 -12.35
N ASN A 251 -6.81 14.13 -12.15
CA ASN A 251 -5.48 14.34 -12.73
C ASN A 251 -5.34 13.63 -14.09
N ARG A 252 -4.32 14.00 -14.87
CA ARG A 252 -3.96 13.39 -16.16
C ARG A 252 -5.11 13.40 -17.19
N VAL A 253 -5.90 14.47 -17.22
CA VAL A 253 -6.96 14.62 -18.22
C VAL A 253 -6.34 14.88 -19.59
N GLU A 254 -6.55 13.96 -20.52
CA GLU A 254 -6.03 14.07 -21.88
C GLU A 254 -6.66 15.22 -22.65
N GLN A 255 -5.86 15.85 -23.52
CA GLN A 255 -6.29 16.91 -24.40
C GLN A 255 -6.01 16.56 -25.86
N GLU A 256 -6.82 17.10 -26.77
CA GLU A 256 -6.55 16.99 -28.19
C GLU A 256 -5.38 17.88 -28.56
N HIS A 257 -4.41 17.33 -29.26
CA HIS A 257 -3.24 18.05 -29.73
C HIS A 257 -3.11 17.90 -31.24
N GLU A 258 -3.21 19.01 -31.97
CA GLU A 258 -3.09 19.05 -33.44
C GLU A 258 -3.96 17.96 -34.10
N ASP A 259 -3.55 17.42 -35.25
CA ASP A 259 -4.23 16.30 -35.94
C ASP A 259 -3.67 14.93 -35.52
N CYS A 260 -3.40 14.74 -34.21
CA CYS A 260 -2.85 13.51 -33.68
C CYS A 260 -3.95 12.49 -33.37
N GLU A 261 -4.00 11.40 -34.12
CA GLU A 261 -4.98 10.30 -33.93
C GLU A 261 -4.83 9.65 -32.57
N TYR A 262 -3.60 9.44 -32.12
CA TYR A 262 -3.31 8.88 -30.81
C TYR A 262 -3.88 9.76 -29.67
N CYS A 263 -3.63 11.06 -29.69
CA CYS A 263 -4.19 11.97 -28.68
C CYS A 263 -5.73 11.98 -28.71
N ARG A 264 -6.33 11.95 -29.90
CA ARG A 264 -7.80 11.85 -30.06
C ARG A 264 -8.36 10.55 -29.47
N ALA A 265 -7.72 9.42 -29.75
CA ALA A 265 -8.14 8.12 -29.21
C ALA A 265 -8.03 8.10 -27.68
N ARG A 266 -6.96 8.65 -27.09
CA ARG A 266 -6.81 8.81 -25.64
C ARG A 266 -7.91 9.67 -25.01
N VAL A 267 -8.23 10.81 -25.60
CA VAL A 267 -9.36 11.65 -25.15
C VAL A 267 -10.68 10.89 -25.20
N GLN A 268 -10.91 10.11 -26.25
CA GLN A 268 -12.13 9.29 -26.36
C GLN A 268 -12.20 8.20 -25.30
N SER A 269 -11.09 7.51 -25.04
CA SER A 269 -11.00 6.48 -24.02
C SER A 269 -11.33 7.01 -22.61
N GLN A 270 -10.98 8.28 -22.31
CA GLN A 270 -11.26 8.89 -21.00
C GLN A 270 -12.69 9.42 -20.83
N ARG A 271 -13.43 9.67 -21.92
CA ARG A 271 -14.78 10.28 -21.85
C ARG A 271 -15.81 9.52 -21.01
N PRO A 272 -15.94 8.20 -21.12
CA PRO A 272 -16.89 7.45 -20.29
C PRO A 272 -16.60 7.68 -18.79
N TRP A 273 -15.32 7.65 -18.43
CA TRP A 273 -14.87 7.82 -17.05
C TRP A 273 -15.07 9.24 -16.54
N LEU A 274 -14.81 10.25 -17.36
CA LEU A 274 -15.11 11.64 -17.01
C LEU A 274 -16.59 11.88 -16.77
N LYS A 275 -17.49 11.23 -17.54
CA LYS A 275 -18.93 11.26 -17.29
C LYS A 275 -19.30 10.56 -16.00
N GLN A 276 -18.72 9.39 -15.75
CA GLN A 276 -18.96 8.63 -14.53
C GLN A 276 -18.45 9.41 -13.30
N ILE A 277 -17.28 10.01 -13.36
CA ILE A 277 -16.75 10.91 -12.34
C ILE A 277 -17.74 12.04 -12.02
N ALA A 278 -18.27 12.71 -13.04
CA ALA A 278 -19.23 13.79 -12.83
C ALA A 278 -20.55 13.31 -12.20
N THR A 279 -20.95 12.05 -12.42
CA THR A 279 -22.16 11.47 -11.83
C THR A 279 -21.91 10.98 -10.40
N LEU A 280 -20.85 10.19 -10.17
CA LEU A 280 -20.57 9.56 -8.88
C LEU A 280 -20.11 10.57 -7.82
N PHE A 281 -19.34 11.58 -8.23
CA PHE A 281 -18.72 12.55 -7.33
C PHE A 281 -19.31 13.96 -7.48
N GLY A 282 -20.55 14.07 -7.98
CA GLY A 282 -21.19 15.37 -8.26
C GLY A 282 -21.38 16.28 -7.04
N GLU A 283 -21.34 15.74 -5.84
CA GLU A 283 -21.39 16.50 -4.58
C GLU A 283 -20.05 17.14 -4.19
N LEU A 284 -18.94 16.63 -4.75
CA LEU A 284 -17.60 17.16 -4.51
C LEU A 284 -17.28 18.28 -5.49
N ARG A 285 -16.30 19.11 -5.14
CA ARG A 285 -15.78 20.14 -6.06
C ARG A 285 -14.69 19.52 -6.95
N PRO A 286 -14.94 19.28 -8.26
CA PRO A 286 -13.96 18.69 -9.13
C PRO A 286 -12.94 19.74 -9.64
N HIS A 287 -11.67 19.38 -9.56
CA HIS A 287 -10.54 20.14 -10.12
C HIS A 287 -9.87 19.30 -11.20
N TYR A 288 -10.01 19.68 -12.46
CA TYR A 288 -9.45 18.93 -13.59
C TYR A 288 -8.06 19.43 -13.94
N ILE A 289 -7.09 18.53 -14.00
CA ILE A 289 -5.70 18.83 -14.34
C ILE A 289 -5.34 18.16 -15.65
N PRO A 290 -4.90 18.94 -16.66
CA PRO A 290 -4.47 18.37 -17.92
C PRO A 290 -3.21 17.53 -17.75
N LEU A 291 -3.09 16.47 -18.55
CA LEU A 291 -1.87 15.68 -18.63
C LEU A 291 -0.71 16.60 -19.05
N GLN A 292 0.36 16.56 -18.27
CA GLN A 292 1.55 17.37 -18.52
C GLN A 292 2.49 16.69 -19.54
N PRO A 293 3.22 17.46 -20.38
CA PRO A 293 4.17 16.88 -21.33
C PRO A 293 5.41 16.30 -20.66
N LYS A 294 5.68 16.67 -19.42
CA LYS A 294 6.80 16.19 -18.60
C LYS A 294 6.36 15.96 -17.15
N GLU A 295 7.15 15.18 -16.42
CA GLU A 295 6.98 14.98 -14.99
C GLU A 295 7.04 16.33 -14.25
N VAL A 296 6.08 16.55 -13.33
CA VAL A 296 6.03 17.77 -12.53
C VAL A 296 6.88 17.57 -11.28
N ARG A 297 8.05 18.23 -11.26
CA ARG A 297 9.03 18.18 -10.16
C ARG A 297 9.59 19.55 -9.85
N GLY A 298 10.05 19.69 -8.60
CA GLY A 298 10.67 20.93 -8.14
C GLY A 298 9.68 22.06 -7.89
N MET A 299 10.11 23.04 -7.14
CA MET A 299 9.23 24.05 -6.54
C MET A 299 8.48 24.92 -7.54
N ASP A 300 9.10 25.24 -8.68
CA ASP A 300 8.50 26.17 -9.65
C ASP A 300 7.38 25.49 -10.45
N ASP A 301 7.56 24.23 -10.86
CA ASP A 301 6.54 23.49 -11.61
C ASP A 301 5.40 23.06 -10.68
N LEU A 302 5.69 22.64 -9.45
CA LEU A 302 4.69 22.38 -8.42
C LEU A 302 3.86 23.61 -8.04
N LYS A 303 4.48 24.79 -7.95
CA LYS A 303 3.78 26.07 -7.71
C LYS A 303 2.80 26.40 -8.84
N LYS A 304 3.22 26.22 -10.11
CA LYS A 304 2.35 26.39 -11.29
C LYS A 304 1.18 25.41 -11.25
N LEU A 305 1.47 24.16 -10.93
CA LEU A 305 0.46 23.11 -10.78
C LEU A 305 -0.55 23.47 -9.68
N GLY A 306 -0.09 23.88 -8.49
CA GLY A 306 -0.96 24.31 -7.39
C GLY A 306 -1.91 25.44 -7.79
N LYS A 307 -1.43 26.43 -8.55
CA LYS A 307 -2.28 27.47 -9.12
C LYS A 307 -3.30 26.90 -10.11
N SER A 308 -2.89 25.96 -10.97
CA SER A 308 -3.78 25.30 -11.92
C SER A 308 -4.87 24.47 -11.23
N ILE A 309 -4.55 23.79 -10.12
CA ILE A 309 -5.53 23.01 -9.34
C ILE A 309 -6.60 23.93 -8.74
N TRP A 310 -6.18 24.99 -8.04
CA TRP A 310 -7.07 25.75 -7.17
C TRP A 310 -7.67 27.03 -7.78
N GLU A 311 -7.09 27.51 -8.89
CA GLU A 311 -7.57 28.69 -9.60
C GLU A 311 -7.92 28.38 -11.06
N GLY A 312 -7.65 27.17 -11.54
CA GLY A 312 -7.93 26.76 -12.91
C GLY A 312 -9.42 26.45 -13.13
N GLU A 313 -9.96 26.90 -14.26
CA GLU A 313 -11.34 26.64 -14.69
C GLU A 313 -11.42 25.59 -15.80
N MET A 314 -10.48 24.64 -15.84
CA MET A 314 -10.49 23.62 -16.89
C MET A 314 -11.77 22.80 -16.83
N LYS A 315 -12.50 22.73 -17.94
CA LYS A 315 -13.63 21.82 -18.14
C LYS A 315 -13.26 20.85 -19.26
N PRO A 316 -13.36 19.52 -19.03
CA PRO A 316 -13.09 18.55 -20.09
C PRO A 316 -14.09 18.69 -21.22
N ARG A 317 -13.63 18.60 -22.48
CA ARG A 317 -14.51 18.65 -23.66
C ARG A 317 -15.26 17.33 -23.79
N MET A 318 -16.60 17.41 -23.81
CA MET A 318 -17.51 16.25 -23.86
C MET A 318 -18.10 15.98 -25.26
N THR A 319 -17.64 16.68 -26.30
CA THR A 319 -18.18 16.53 -27.68
C THR A 319 -17.74 15.22 -28.34
N ARG A 320 -18.65 14.61 -29.13
CA ARG A 320 -18.43 13.31 -29.78
C ARG A 320 -17.53 13.47 -31.02
N ILE A 321 -16.48 12.65 -31.13
CA ILE A 321 -15.60 12.58 -32.30
C ILE A 321 -15.72 11.15 -32.89
N PRO A 322 -15.66 10.96 -34.24
CA PRO A 322 -15.70 9.63 -34.86
C PRO A 322 -14.52 8.78 -34.42
N ASN A 323 -14.74 7.46 -34.29
CA ASN A 323 -13.72 6.50 -33.89
C ASN A 323 -12.68 6.35 -35.02
N PRO A 324 -11.36 6.46 -34.75
CA PRO A 324 -10.36 6.06 -35.72
C PRO A 324 -10.20 4.54 -35.71
N ASP A 325 -10.06 3.94 -36.89
CA ASP A 325 -9.77 2.52 -37.04
C ASP A 325 -8.37 2.22 -36.45
N SER A 326 -8.31 1.32 -35.47
CA SER A 326 -7.06 0.88 -34.85
C SER A 326 -6.31 -0.08 -35.79
N LYS A 327 -5.14 0.32 -36.23
CA LYS A 327 -4.18 -0.60 -36.86
C LYS A 327 -3.25 -1.14 -35.78
N SER A 328 -3.38 -2.42 -35.47
CA SER A 328 -2.45 -3.14 -34.61
C SER A 328 -1.10 -3.33 -35.33
N VAL A 329 -0.01 -2.97 -34.67
CA VAL A 329 1.35 -3.30 -35.09
C VAL A 329 1.74 -4.58 -34.36
N SER A 330 1.70 -5.72 -35.03
CA SER A 330 2.18 -6.98 -34.46
C SER A 330 3.72 -7.03 -34.53
N SER A 331 4.39 -6.97 -33.40
CA SER A 331 5.75 -7.45 -33.24
C SER A 331 5.71 -8.74 -32.42
N ALA A 332 6.43 -9.77 -32.83
CA ALA A 332 6.50 -11.02 -32.08
C ALA A 332 7.09 -10.73 -30.69
N ALA A 333 6.39 -11.15 -29.64
CA ALA A 333 6.82 -10.95 -28.27
C ALA A 333 8.18 -11.59 -28.02
N ALA A 334 9.18 -10.76 -27.72
CA ALA A 334 10.53 -11.22 -27.37
C ALA A 334 10.62 -11.67 -25.90
N PHE A 335 9.55 -11.50 -25.13
CA PHE A 335 9.50 -11.84 -23.70
C PHE A 335 9.46 -13.37 -23.53
N SER A 336 10.47 -13.94 -22.87
CA SER A 336 10.58 -15.38 -22.68
C SER A 336 9.48 -15.91 -21.75
N LEU A 337 8.75 -16.94 -22.22
CA LEU A 337 7.71 -17.67 -21.50
C LEU A 337 8.28 -18.96 -20.87
N GLU A 338 9.40 -18.85 -20.14
CA GLU A 338 9.94 -20.00 -19.42
C GLU A 338 9.03 -20.42 -18.28
N SER A 339 8.85 -21.72 -18.11
CA SER A 339 8.04 -22.28 -17.02
C SER A 339 8.78 -22.13 -15.70
N ARG A 340 8.21 -21.35 -14.79
CA ARG A 340 8.64 -21.20 -13.39
C ARG A 340 7.49 -21.63 -12.49
N LYS A 341 7.80 -22.07 -11.26
CA LYS A 341 6.74 -22.40 -10.29
C LYS A 341 5.98 -21.16 -9.86
N ILE A 342 6.70 -20.03 -9.69
CA ILE A 342 6.11 -18.73 -9.35
C ILE A 342 6.77 -17.61 -10.16
N VAL A 343 5.93 -16.73 -10.72
CA VAL A 343 6.36 -15.50 -11.41
C VAL A 343 5.69 -14.32 -10.69
N ILE A 344 6.49 -13.40 -10.15
CA ILE A 344 6.03 -12.29 -9.32
C ILE A 344 6.13 -10.99 -10.09
N PHE A 345 5.02 -10.28 -10.24
CA PHE A 345 5.00 -8.94 -10.81
C PHE A 345 4.95 -7.89 -9.70
N GLY A 346 6.00 -7.05 -9.61
CA GLY A 346 6.11 -6.04 -8.58
C GLY A 346 6.64 -4.71 -9.08
N GLY A 347 6.36 -3.63 -8.34
CA GLY A 347 6.77 -2.27 -8.68
C GLY A 347 5.89 -1.21 -8.01
N LYS A 348 6.14 0.07 -8.32
CA LYS A 348 5.41 1.23 -7.81
C LYS A 348 3.89 1.10 -8.02
N GLY A 349 3.11 1.77 -7.17
CA GLY A 349 1.66 1.92 -7.38
C GLY A 349 1.35 2.63 -8.72
N GLY A 350 0.39 2.07 -9.49
CA GLY A 350 -0.09 2.69 -10.74
C GLY A 350 0.80 2.53 -11.97
N VAL A 351 1.82 1.67 -11.94
CA VAL A 351 2.67 1.37 -13.11
C VAL A 351 2.09 0.32 -14.07
N GLY A 352 0.95 -0.28 -13.73
CA GLY A 352 0.29 -1.33 -14.54
C GLY A 352 0.75 -2.75 -14.22
N LYS A 353 1.09 -3.05 -12.96
CA LYS A 353 1.47 -4.41 -12.51
C LYS A 353 0.41 -5.45 -12.83
N THR A 354 -0.82 -5.21 -12.40
CA THR A 354 -1.95 -6.12 -12.60
C THR A 354 -2.21 -6.40 -14.06
N THR A 355 -2.20 -5.34 -14.90
CA THR A 355 -2.34 -5.48 -16.35
C THR A 355 -1.20 -6.31 -16.95
N ALA A 356 0.03 -6.08 -16.51
CA ALA A 356 1.20 -6.83 -16.98
C ALA A 356 1.15 -8.31 -16.54
N ALA A 357 0.77 -8.57 -15.27
CA ALA A 357 0.62 -9.92 -14.73
C ALA A 357 -0.51 -10.69 -15.47
N ALA A 358 -1.66 -10.03 -15.69
CA ALA A 358 -2.77 -10.61 -16.44
C ALA A 358 -2.42 -10.91 -17.90
N ALA A 359 -1.75 -9.97 -18.58
CA ALA A 359 -1.29 -10.15 -19.97
C ALA A 359 -0.29 -11.31 -20.09
N PHE A 360 0.68 -11.38 -19.17
CA PHE A 360 1.64 -12.48 -19.11
C PHE A 360 0.97 -13.82 -18.82
N ALA A 361 0.09 -13.90 -17.79
CA ALA A 361 -0.59 -15.13 -17.41
C ALA A 361 -1.42 -15.70 -18.56
N LEU A 362 -2.14 -14.82 -19.27
CA LEU A 362 -2.92 -15.18 -20.46
C LEU A 362 -2.04 -15.74 -21.58
N ALA A 363 -0.96 -15.03 -21.94
CA ALA A 363 -0.04 -15.44 -22.99
C ALA A 363 0.69 -16.74 -22.62
N PHE A 364 1.11 -16.89 -21.36
CA PHE A 364 1.77 -18.10 -20.86
C PHE A 364 0.82 -19.32 -20.91
N ALA A 365 -0.43 -19.17 -20.47
CA ALA A 365 -1.43 -20.23 -20.51
C ALA A 365 -1.72 -20.68 -21.95
N GLN A 366 -1.87 -19.74 -22.88
CA GLN A 366 -2.08 -20.04 -24.32
C GLN A 366 -0.89 -20.75 -24.95
N ALA A 367 0.33 -20.36 -24.59
CA ALA A 367 1.56 -21.00 -25.09
C ALA A 367 1.78 -22.40 -24.48
N ASN A 368 1.22 -22.68 -23.31
CA ASN A 368 1.40 -23.93 -22.56
C ASN A 368 0.06 -24.62 -22.22
N PRO A 369 -0.73 -25.09 -23.19
CA PRO A 369 -2.11 -25.55 -22.98
C PRO A 369 -2.24 -26.78 -22.04
N LYS A 370 -1.15 -27.52 -21.82
CA LYS A 370 -1.12 -28.67 -20.91
C LYS A 370 -0.78 -28.30 -19.46
N GLN A 371 -0.38 -27.07 -19.21
CA GLN A 371 0.03 -26.61 -17.88
C GLN A 371 -1.11 -25.77 -17.27
N LYS A 372 -1.55 -26.11 -16.07
CA LYS A 372 -2.49 -25.29 -15.31
C LYS A 372 -1.77 -24.08 -14.72
N VAL A 373 -2.32 -22.91 -14.95
CA VAL A 373 -1.82 -21.60 -14.51
C VAL A 373 -2.82 -20.97 -13.55
N LEU A 374 -2.33 -20.39 -12.48
CA LEU A 374 -3.12 -19.54 -11.59
C LEU A 374 -2.59 -18.12 -11.64
N LEU A 375 -3.44 -17.16 -11.91
CA LEU A 375 -3.18 -15.74 -11.67
C LEU A 375 -3.79 -15.36 -10.32
N PHE A 376 -2.93 -15.00 -9.38
CA PHE A 376 -3.32 -14.70 -8.00
C PHE A 376 -2.94 -13.26 -7.64
N SER A 377 -3.92 -12.43 -7.25
CA SER A 377 -3.67 -11.07 -6.79
C SER A 377 -3.70 -10.98 -5.27
N THR A 378 -2.67 -10.33 -4.73
CA THR A 378 -2.58 -9.95 -3.32
C THR A 378 -2.92 -8.47 -3.09
N ASP A 379 -3.34 -7.76 -4.14
CA ASP A 379 -3.80 -6.38 -4.03
C ASP A 379 -5.29 -6.38 -3.64
N PRO A 380 -5.66 -5.83 -2.46
CA PRO A 380 -7.06 -5.84 -1.99
C PRO A 380 -7.99 -4.95 -2.84
N ALA A 381 -7.49 -4.32 -3.90
CA ALA A 381 -8.27 -3.41 -4.74
C ALA A 381 -9.17 -4.11 -5.78
N HIS A 382 -9.26 -5.45 -5.80
CA HIS A 382 -10.04 -6.25 -6.77
C HIS A 382 -9.71 -5.89 -8.24
N SER A 383 -8.42 -5.81 -8.55
CA SER A 383 -7.91 -5.28 -9.80
C SER A 383 -7.90 -6.30 -10.96
N LEU A 384 -7.96 -7.62 -10.67
CA LEU A 384 -8.04 -8.67 -11.70
C LEU A 384 -9.41 -8.68 -12.37
N SER A 385 -10.48 -8.56 -11.58
CA SER A 385 -11.85 -8.45 -12.08
C SER A 385 -11.97 -7.29 -13.08
N ASP A 386 -11.36 -6.16 -12.77
CA ASP A 386 -11.32 -5.00 -13.66
C ASP A 386 -10.47 -5.25 -14.93
N SER A 387 -9.37 -6.02 -14.84
CA SER A 387 -8.48 -6.29 -15.97
C SER A 387 -9.07 -7.27 -16.99
N PHE A 388 -9.79 -8.30 -16.51
CA PHE A 388 -10.46 -9.28 -17.40
C PHE A 388 -11.88 -8.88 -17.81
N ASP A 389 -12.46 -7.87 -17.16
CA ASP A 389 -13.89 -7.50 -17.34
C ASP A 389 -14.84 -8.64 -16.94
N GLU A 390 -14.42 -9.46 -15.95
CA GLU A 390 -15.14 -10.60 -15.40
C GLU A 390 -15.11 -10.52 -13.88
N GLU A 391 -16.11 -11.08 -13.20
CA GLU A 391 -16.13 -11.15 -11.74
C GLU A 391 -15.20 -12.26 -11.24
N ILE A 392 -14.04 -11.88 -10.74
CA ILE A 392 -13.05 -12.76 -10.12
C ILE A 392 -13.10 -12.49 -8.62
N GLY A 393 -13.34 -13.52 -7.81
CA GLY A 393 -13.41 -13.39 -6.36
C GLY A 393 -12.34 -14.23 -5.67
N GLU A 394 -12.58 -14.53 -4.40
CA GLU A 394 -11.70 -15.35 -3.56
C GLU A 394 -11.64 -16.83 -3.98
N SER A 395 -12.67 -17.32 -4.61
CA SER A 395 -12.69 -18.66 -5.16
C SER A 395 -12.03 -18.70 -6.52
N LYS A 396 -11.39 -19.81 -6.83
CA LYS A 396 -10.77 -20.06 -8.14
C LYS A 396 -11.80 -19.93 -9.24
N HIS A 397 -11.61 -18.98 -10.13
CA HIS A 397 -12.47 -18.67 -11.26
C HIS A 397 -11.73 -18.95 -12.58
N GLY A 398 -12.28 -19.81 -13.43
CA GLY A 398 -11.71 -20.06 -14.75
C GLY A 398 -11.92 -18.88 -15.68
N ILE A 399 -10.86 -18.36 -16.28
CA ILE A 399 -10.93 -17.20 -17.19
C ILE A 399 -11.61 -17.60 -18.50
N THR A 400 -12.63 -16.83 -18.91
CA THR A 400 -13.42 -17.10 -20.11
C THR A 400 -12.53 -17.19 -21.36
N GLY A 401 -12.67 -18.30 -22.10
CA GLY A 401 -11.91 -18.54 -23.33
C GLY A 401 -10.49 -19.12 -23.14
N VAL A 402 -10.07 -19.44 -21.89
CA VAL A 402 -8.75 -20.05 -21.60
C VAL A 402 -8.90 -21.16 -20.54
N GLU A 403 -9.05 -22.41 -20.98
CA GLU A 403 -9.40 -23.56 -20.12
C GLU A 403 -8.36 -23.88 -19.01
N ASN A 404 -7.10 -23.50 -19.20
CA ASN A 404 -6.01 -23.78 -18.30
C ASN A 404 -5.55 -22.59 -17.46
N LEU A 405 -6.30 -21.47 -17.44
CA LEU A 405 -6.03 -20.30 -16.62
C LEU A 405 -7.16 -20.06 -15.61
N ASP A 406 -6.81 -20.12 -14.35
CA ASP A 406 -7.69 -19.72 -13.25
C ASP A 406 -7.23 -18.34 -12.70
N GLY A 407 -8.18 -17.48 -12.33
CA GLY A 407 -7.97 -16.22 -11.61
C GLY A 407 -8.45 -16.33 -10.16
N MET A 408 -7.80 -15.61 -9.24
CA MET A 408 -8.18 -15.53 -7.83
C MET A 408 -7.70 -14.22 -7.21
N GLU A 409 -8.57 -13.57 -6.44
CA GLU A 409 -8.24 -12.39 -5.62
C GLU A 409 -8.39 -12.74 -4.15
N ILE A 410 -7.50 -12.27 -3.30
CA ILE A 410 -7.60 -12.52 -1.87
C ILE A 410 -8.53 -11.50 -1.20
N ASP A 411 -9.39 -11.96 -0.28
CA ASP A 411 -10.02 -11.10 0.73
C ASP A 411 -9.36 -11.35 2.09
N PRO A 412 -8.42 -10.48 2.47
CA PRO A 412 -7.73 -10.62 3.74
C PRO A 412 -8.66 -10.52 4.95
N GLY A 413 -9.74 -9.75 4.84
CA GLY A 413 -10.70 -9.56 5.91
C GLY A 413 -11.42 -10.86 6.27
N LYS A 414 -11.92 -11.57 5.26
CA LYS A 414 -12.60 -12.85 5.45
C LYS A 414 -11.64 -13.95 5.94
N TRP A 415 -10.47 -14.05 5.34
CA TRP A 415 -9.43 -14.99 5.80
C TRP A 415 -9.14 -14.79 7.29
N PHE A 416 -9.07 -13.52 7.74
CA PHE A 416 -8.82 -13.19 9.12
C PHE A 416 -10.01 -13.51 10.04
N GLU A 417 -11.26 -13.29 9.60
CA GLU A 417 -12.44 -13.70 10.38
C GLU A 417 -12.48 -15.24 10.59
N ASP A 418 -12.13 -16.01 9.56
CA ASP A 418 -12.02 -17.47 9.66
C ASP A 418 -10.90 -17.89 10.64
N LEU A 419 -9.78 -17.15 10.62
CA LEU A 419 -8.69 -17.34 11.57
C LEU A 419 -9.14 -17.00 12.99
N LYS A 420 -9.77 -15.84 13.20
CA LYS A 420 -10.32 -15.43 14.52
C LYS A 420 -11.32 -16.43 15.06
N ALA A 421 -12.21 -16.95 14.23
CA ALA A 421 -13.20 -17.94 14.64
C ALA A 421 -12.51 -19.19 15.23
N ARG A 422 -11.44 -19.69 14.58
CA ARG A 422 -10.64 -20.81 15.10
C ARG A 422 -9.95 -20.46 16.42
N TYR A 423 -9.34 -19.28 16.54
CA TYR A 423 -8.67 -18.84 17.77
C TYR A 423 -9.64 -18.59 18.92
N ARG A 424 -10.85 -18.04 18.66
CA ARG A 424 -11.89 -17.88 19.70
C ARG A 424 -12.28 -19.23 20.32
N THR A 425 -12.55 -20.23 19.48
CA THR A 425 -12.90 -21.57 19.95
C THR A 425 -11.77 -22.16 20.81
N TRP A 426 -10.55 -22.05 20.32
CA TRP A 426 -9.37 -22.51 21.04
C TRP A 426 -9.14 -21.77 22.38
N THR A 427 -9.29 -20.45 22.40
CA THR A 427 -9.18 -19.64 23.63
C THR A 427 -10.23 -20.06 24.66
N ASP A 428 -11.48 -20.27 24.23
CA ASP A 428 -12.56 -20.69 25.12
C ASP A 428 -12.33 -22.09 25.69
N GLU A 429 -11.84 -23.03 24.91
CA GLU A 429 -11.46 -24.40 25.36
C GLU A 429 -10.28 -24.34 26.34
N LEU A 430 -9.27 -23.51 26.07
CA LEU A 430 -8.14 -23.30 26.95
C LEU A 430 -8.58 -22.82 28.33
N PHE A 431 -9.35 -21.74 28.40
CA PHE A 431 -9.85 -21.21 29.68
C PHE A 431 -10.86 -22.13 30.38
N ALA A 432 -11.59 -22.97 29.64
CA ALA A 432 -12.44 -24.00 30.24
C ALA A 432 -11.63 -25.13 30.89
N SER A 433 -10.42 -25.40 30.44
CA SER A 433 -9.53 -26.44 30.97
C SER A 433 -8.71 -26.00 32.20
N LEU A 434 -8.60 -24.67 32.45
CA LEU A 434 -7.86 -24.14 33.60
C LEU A 434 -8.65 -24.32 34.90
N SER A 435 -8.27 -25.27 35.70
CA SER A 435 -8.94 -25.61 36.96
C SER A 435 -8.24 -25.06 38.22
N GLY A 436 -7.15 -24.29 38.09
CA GLY A 436 -6.25 -23.97 39.20
C GLY A 436 -6.24 -22.53 39.72
N GLY A 437 -6.89 -21.59 39.05
CA GLY A 437 -6.91 -20.15 39.45
C GLY A 437 -8.21 -19.71 40.14
N SER A 438 -8.23 -18.54 40.76
CA SER A 438 -9.49 -17.96 41.23
C SER A 438 -10.42 -17.69 40.03
N ARG A 439 -11.73 -17.93 40.18
CA ARG A 439 -12.71 -17.70 39.11
C ARG A 439 -12.64 -16.29 38.52
N MET A 440 -12.18 -15.32 39.30
CA MET A 440 -12.10 -13.92 38.89
C MET A 440 -10.83 -13.62 38.08
N GLU A 441 -9.67 -14.19 38.43
CA GLU A 441 -8.41 -14.05 37.68
C GLU A 441 -8.55 -14.66 36.28
N ILE A 442 -9.13 -15.87 36.19
CA ILE A 442 -9.43 -16.53 34.92
C ILE A 442 -10.39 -15.68 34.06
N LYS A 443 -11.33 -14.94 34.68
CA LYS A 443 -12.24 -14.05 33.95
C LYS A 443 -11.50 -12.88 33.32
N PHE A 444 -10.61 -12.21 34.04
CA PHE A 444 -9.81 -11.10 33.51
C PHE A 444 -8.92 -11.55 32.35
N ASP A 445 -8.21 -12.67 32.51
CA ASP A 445 -7.33 -13.21 31.46
C ASP A 445 -8.11 -13.59 30.22
N ARG A 446 -9.29 -14.18 30.38
CA ARG A 446 -10.19 -14.55 29.26
C ARG A 446 -10.72 -13.32 28.52
N GLU A 447 -11.12 -12.25 29.25
CA GLU A 447 -11.61 -11.00 28.66
C GLU A 447 -10.48 -10.28 27.92
N ALA A 448 -9.30 -10.16 28.53
CA ALA A 448 -8.13 -9.55 27.89
C ALA A 448 -7.70 -10.32 26.62
N MET A 449 -7.66 -11.65 26.68
CA MET A 449 -7.30 -12.48 25.53
C MET A 449 -8.34 -12.39 24.41
N ARG A 450 -9.64 -12.32 24.73
CA ARG A 450 -10.69 -12.09 23.74
C ARG A 450 -10.52 -10.75 23.04
N GLU A 451 -10.26 -9.67 23.78
CA GLU A 451 -10.00 -8.35 23.17
C GLU A 451 -8.75 -8.39 22.27
N LEU A 452 -7.68 -9.09 22.67
CA LEU A 452 -6.48 -9.27 21.86
C LEU A 452 -6.74 -10.06 20.57
N VAL A 453 -7.53 -11.13 20.62
CA VAL A 453 -7.92 -11.93 19.44
C VAL A 453 -8.80 -11.11 18.48
N GLU A 454 -9.62 -10.20 19.00
CA GLU A 454 -10.44 -9.29 18.16
C GLU A 454 -9.62 -8.18 17.49
N LEU A 455 -8.42 -7.90 17.98
CA LEU A 455 -7.54 -6.95 17.33
C LEU A 455 -7.13 -7.49 15.96
N THR A 456 -7.51 -6.80 14.89
CA THR A 456 -7.00 -7.09 13.56
C THR A 456 -5.57 -6.57 13.49
N PRO A 457 -4.55 -7.44 13.51
CA PRO A 457 -3.20 -6.96 13.40
C PRO A 457 -3.03 -6.31 12.03
N PRO A 458 -2.40 -5.16 11.98
CA PRO A 458 -1.98 -4.58 10.73
C PRO A 458 -1.06 -5.57 9.98
N GLY A 459 -1.15 -5.63 8.65
CA GLY A 459 -0.38 -6.61 7.85
C GLY A 459 -1.05 -7.98 7.70
N ILE A 460 -2.31 -8.09 8.07
CA ILE A 460 -3.08 -9.31 7.90
C ILE A 460 -3.20 -9.73 6.43
N ASP A 461 -3.21 -8.76 5.51
CA ASP A 461 -3.32 -9.00 4.07
C ASP A 461 -2.10 -9.79 3.57
N GLU A 462 -0.92 -9.40 4.03
CA GLU A 462 0.34 -10.05 3.68
C GLU A 462 0.43 -11.46 4.31
N ILE A 463 -0.07 -11.64 5.55
CA ILE A 463 -0.12 -12.94 6.22
C ILE A 463 -1.12 -13.87 5.51
N ALA A 464 -2.29 -13.35 5.17
CA ALA A 464 -3.31 -14.08 4.45
C ALA A 464 -2.81 -14.54 3.06
N ALA A 465 -2.12 -13.64 2.33
CA ALA A 465 -1.51 -13.97 1.05
C ALA A 465 -0.45 -15.07 1.19
N LEU A 466 0.39 -15.01 2.22
CA LEU A 466 1.41 -16.02 2.48
C LEU A 466 0.80 -17.40 2.80
N GLY A 467 -0.23 -17.43 3.64
CA GLY A 467 -0.98 -18.65 3.96
C GLY A 467 -1.62 -19.26 2.71
N THR A 468 -2.30 -18.44 1.93
CA THR A 468 -2.94 -18.89 0.67
C THR A 468 -1.92 -19.43 -0.33
N ILE A 469 -0.76 -18.78 -0.50
CA ILE A 469 0.31 -19.27 -1.38
C ILE A 469 0.83 -20.62 -0.88
N SER A 470 1.01 -20.80 0.45
CA SER A 470 1.43 -22.07 1.01
C SER A 470 0.45 -23.20 0.67
N ASP A 471 -0.85 -22.96 0.86
CA ASP A 471 -1.91 -23.93 0.56
C ASP A 471 -1.98 -24.27 -0.94
N LEU A 472 -1.79 -23.26 -1.80
CA LEU A 472 -1.74 -23.45 -3.26
C LEU A 472 -0.53 -24.28 -3.71
N LEU A 473 0.62 -24.09 -3.06
CA LEU A 473 1.83 -24.88 -3.34
C LEU A 473 1.69 -26.33 -2.88
N ASP A 474 1.02 -26.56 -1.75
CA ASP A 474 0.79 -27.90 -1.20
C ASP A 474 -0.25 -28.68 -2.00
N SER A 475 -1.19 -27.98 -2.64
CA SER A 475 -2.18 -28.63 -3.51
C SER A 475 -1.60 -29.25 -4.79
N GLU A 476 -0.39 -28.84 -5.22
CA GLU A 476 0.29 -29.21 -6.47
C GLU A 476 -0.58 -29.09 -7.73
N ARG A 477 -1.72 -28.40 -7.63
CA ARG A 477 -2.73 -28.28 -8.71
C ARG A 477 -2.24 -27.46 -9.88
N TYR A 478 -1.40 -26.42 -9.62
CA TYR A 478 -0.93 -25.49 -10.63
C TYR A 478 0.54 -25.72 -10.95
N HIS A 479 0.88 -25.67 -12.24
CA HIS A 479 2.26 -25.76 -12.71
C HIS A 479 2.99 -24.43 -12.47
N THR A 480 2.30 -23.32 -12.76
CA THR A 480 2.80 -21.96 -12.59
C THR A 480 1.78 -21.10 -11.84
N ILE A 481 2.24 -20.33 -10.87
CA ILE A 481 1.47 -19.29 -10.18
C ILE A 481 2.04 -17.95 -10.60
N VAL A 482 1.23 -17.10 -11.21
CA VAL A 482 1.55 -15.70 -11.52
C VAL A 482 0.99 -14.84 -10.40
N LEU A 483 1.88 -14.15 -9.69
CA LEU A 483 1.53 -13.34 -8.52
C LEU A 483 1.50 -11.86 -8.90
N ASP A 484 0.32 -11.25 -8.87
CA ASP A 484 0.15 -9.80 -8.90
C ASP A 484 0.23 -9.24 -7.48
N THR A 485 1.13 -8.30 -7.26
CA THR A 485 1.42 -7.81 -5.91
C THR A 485 0.95 -6.39 -5.66
N ALA A 486 0.70 -6.11 -4.39
CA ALA A 486 0.51 -4.75 -3.90
C ALA A 486 1.72 -3.84 -4.23
N PRO A 487 1.63 -2.50 -4.10
CA PRO A 487 2.73 -1.57 -4.38
C PRO A 487 4.00 -1.83 -3.57
N THR A 488 5.16 -1.35 -4.07
CA THR A 488 6.54 -1.66 -3.63
C THR A 488 6.73 -1.77 -2.11
N GLY A 489 6.23 -0.84 -1.32
CA GLY A 489 6.41 -0.86 0.14
C GLY A 489 5.81 -2.11 0.80
N HIS A 490 4.61 -2.52 0.38
CA HIS A 490 3.91 -3.71 0.88
C HIS A 490 4.48 -4.99 0.32
N LEU A 491 4.90 -4.96 -0.93
CA LEU A 491 5.58 -6.09 -1.55
C LEU A 491 6.88 -6.45 -0.79
N ILE A 492 7.70 -5.46 -0.43
CA ILE A 492 8.92 -5.71 0.34
C ILE A 492 8.56 -6.35 1.68
N ARG A 493 7.58 -5.80 2.40
CA ARG A 493 7.08 -6.37 3.66
C ARG A 493 6.55 -7.80 3.47
N PHE A 494 5.77 -8.03 2.43
CA PHE A 494 5.29 -9.38 2.10
C PHE A 494 6.45 -10.37 1.90
N LEU A 495 7.52 -9.96 1.20
CA LEU A 495 8.70 -10.80 0.98
C LEU A 495 9.57 -10.99 2.25
N GLU A 496 9.56 -10.03 3.18
CA GLU A 496 10.20 -10.11 4.50
C GLU A 496 9.37 -10.93 5.50
N LEU A 497 8.05 -11.00 5.30
CA LEU A 497 7.12 -11.63 6.23
C LEU A 497 7.47 -13.09 6.61
N PRO A 498 7.95 -13.96 5.70
CA PRO A 498 8.36 -15.31 6.08
C PRO A 498 9.42 -15.34 7.19
N GLN A 499 10.38 -14.41 7.16
CA GLN A 499 11.44 -14.32 8.17
C GLN A 499 10.88 -13.78 9.50
N VAL A 500 10.04 -12.75 9.42
CA VAL A 500 9.35 -12.17 10.58
C VAL A 500 8.45 -13.21 11.23
N ALA A 501 7.62 -13.90 10.46
CA ALA A 501 6.72 -14.94 10.95
C ALA A 501 7.47 -16.12 11.61
N LEU A 502 8.62 -16.54 11.07
CA LEU A 502 9.47 -17.55 11.71
C LEU A 502 10.04 -17.07 13.05
N SER A 503 10.36 -15.78 13.17
CA SER A 503 10.78 -15.18 14.44
C SER A 503 9.64 -15.21 15.46
N TRP A 504 8.43 -14.78 15.05
CA TRP A 504 7.22 -14.87 15.87
C TRP A 504 6.94 -16.30 16.37
N ILE A 505 6.98 -17.28 15.47
CA ILE A 505 6.75 -18.69 15.83
C ILE A 505 7.77 -19.17 16.87
N ARG A 506 9.04 -18.78 16.73
CA ARG A 506 10.09 -19.14 17.71
C ARG A 506 9.79 -18.55 19.08
N THR A 507 9.42 -17.29 19.15
CA THR A 507 9.07 -16.61 20.40
C THR A 507 7.83 -17.25 21.03
N PHE A 508 6.77 -17.50 20.25
CA PHE A 508 5.58 -18.21 20.74
C PHE A 508 5.90 -19.63 21.22
N MET A 509 6.77 -20.37 20.53
CA MET A 509 7.20 -21.71 20.98
C MET A 509 7.96 -21.66 22.31
N LYS A 510 8.85 -20.66 22.53
CA LYS A 510 9.51 -20.46 23.82
C LYS A 510 8.48 -20.20 24.93
N LEU A 511 7.50 -19.33 24.67
CA LEU A 511 6.42 -19.04 25.61
C LEU A 511 5.60 -20.30 25.93
N LEU A 512 5.16 -21.06 24.93
CA LEU A 512 4.42 -22.31 25.14
C LEU A 512 5.20 -23.31 25.97
N LEU A 513 6.53 -23.41 25.79
CA LEU A 513 7.37 -24.29 26.60
C LEU A 513 7.45 -23.85 28.06
N LYS A 514 7.40 -22.55 28.38
CA LYS A 514 7.27 -22.05 29.77
C LYS A 514 5.93 -22.47 30.41
N TYR A 515 4.88 -22.55 29.63
CA TYR A 515 3.52 -22.88 30.10
C TYR A 515 3.15 -24.38 30.00
N LYS A 516 4.07 -25.26 29.53
CA LYS A 516 3.75 -26.69 29.26
C LYS A 516 3.20 -27.43 30.46
N ASP A 517 3.59 -27.05 31.68
CA ASP A 517 3.16 -27.71 32.93
C ASP A 517 1.79 -27.20 33.40
N VAL A 518 1.28 -26.12 32.83
CA VAL A 518 0.00 -25.46 33.13
C VAL A 518 -1.03 -25.71 32.04
N MET A 519 -0.59 -25.94 30.79
CA MET A 519 -1.42 -26.03 29.61
C MET A 519 -1.13 -27.30 28.80
N ARG A 520 -2.17 -27.94 28.27
CA ARG A 520 -2.03 -28.98 27.22
C ARG A 520 -1.74 -28.29 25.88
N ALA A 521 -0.48 -27.91 25.70
CA ALA A 521 -0.04 -27.11 24.56
C ALA A 521 0.37 -27.95 23.33
N ASP A 522 0.22 -29.29 23.38
CA ASP A 522 0.74 -30.18 22.35
C ASP A 522 0.15 -29.86 20.96
N GLN A 523 -1.15 -29.65 20.88
CA GLN A 523 -1.85 -29.37 19.61
C GLN A 523 -1.42 -28.03 18.99
N VAL A 524 -1.27 -26.99 19.82
CA VAL A 524 -0.82 -25.66 19.37
C VAL A 524 0.64 -25.71 18.90
N ALA A 525 1.48 -26.46 19.63
CA ALA A 525 2.87 -26.65 19.24
C ALA A 525 2.97 -27.38 17.88
N GLU A 526 2.14 -28.39 17.63
CA GLU A 526 2.06 -29.09 16.34
C GLU A 526 1.63 -28.14 15.20
N GLU A 527 0.62 -27.31 15.42
CA GLU A 527 0.16 -26.30 14.45
C GLU A 527 1.26 -25.26 14.14
N LEU A 528 1.95 -24.75 15.15
CA LEU A 528 3.08 -23.80 14.96
C LEU A 528 4.24 -24.46 14.21
N VAL A 529 4.54 -25.72 14.47
CA VAL A 529 5.56 -26.48 13.72
C VAL A 529 5.14 -26.65 12.26
N ALA A 530 3.88 -27.00 12.01
CA ALA A 530 3.34 -27.12 10.65
C ALA A 530 3.43 -25.78 9.91
N LEU A 531 3.00 -24.68 10.54
CA LEU A 531 3.09 -23.34 9.99
C LEU A 531 4.55 -22.94 9.70
N SER A 532 5.47 -23.23 10.62
CA SER A 532 6.91 -22.98 10.40
C SER A 532 7.45 -23.73 9.18
N LYS A 533 7.03 -24.97 8.95
CA LYS A 533 7.43 -25.75 7.77
C LYS A 533 6.87 -25.14 6.48
N SER A 534 5.60 -24.74 6.48
CA SER A 534 4.95 -24.08 5.34
C SER A 534 5.63 -22.79 4.97
N ILE A 535 5.93 -21.93 5.95
CA ILE A 535 6.64 -20.67 5.75
C ILE A 535 8.05 -20.89 5.18
N LYS A 536 8.80 -21.86 5.72
CA LYS A 536 10.14 -22.22 5.20
C LYS A 536 10.08 -22.69 3.75
N LYS A 537 9.03 -23.44 3.37
CA LYS A 537 8.81 -23.90 1.99
C LYS A 537 8.57 -22.73 1.04
N VAL A 538 7.75 -21.75 1.45
CA VAL A 538 7.52 -20.52 0.66
C VAL A 538 8.82 -19.72 0.54
N LEU A 539 9.56 -19.51 1.62
CA LEU A 539 10.83 -18.79 1.59
C LEU A 539 11.85 -19.47 0.66
N ALA A 540 11.99 -20.78 0.75
CA ALA A 540 12.87 -21.55 -0.12
C ALA A 540 12.47 -21.42 -1.61
N LEU A 541 11.18 -21.36 -1.91
CA LEU A 541 10.70 -21.13 -3.27
C LEU A 541 11.01 -19.72 -3.76
N LEU A 542 10.77 -18.70 -2.94
CA LEU A 542 11.00 -17.29 -3.32
C LEU A 542 12.48 -16.97 -3.61
N THR A 543 13.40 -17.69 -2.97
CA THR A 543 14.86 -17.52 -3.14
C THR A 543 15.47 -18.47 -4.18
N ASP A 544 14.70 -19.41 -4.70
CA ASP A 544 15.15 -20.36 -5.73
C ASP A 544 15.07 -19.76 -7.13
N ALA A 545 16.20 -19.40 -7.70
CA ALA A 545 16.31 -18.76 -9.00
C ALA A 545 15.82 -19.61 -10.20
N ASP A 546 15.69 -20.92 -10.03
CA ASP A 546 15.19 -21.83 -11.09
C ASP A 546 13.66 -22.00 -11.01
N ARG A 547 13.07 -21.72 -9.85
CA ARG A 547 11.65 -21.91 -9.59
C ARG A 547 10.88 -20.59 -9.41
N CYS A 548 11.57 -19.51 -9.03
CA CYS A 548 11.01 -18.18 -8.84
C CYS A 548 11.63 -17.18 -9.81
N GLU A 549 10.80 -16.33 -10.39
CA GLU A 549 11.21 -15.19 -11.20
C GLU A 549 10.47 -13.93 -10.76
N PHE A 550 11.22 -12.87 -10.51
CA PHE A 550 10.66 -11.55 -10.25
C PHE A 550 10.74 -10.68 -11.50
N VAL A 551 9.60 -10.13 -11.91
CA VAL A 551 9.46 -9.18 -13.01
C VAL A 551 9.16 -7.81 -12.41
N GLY A 552 10.12 -6.88 -12.50
CA GLY A 552 9.89 -5.49 -12.10
C GLY A 552 9.04 -4.78 -13.14
N VAL A 553 8.01 -4.06 -12.71
CA VAL A 553 7.20 -3.20 -13.59
C VAL A 553 7.42 -1.74 -13.20
N ALA A 554 7.78 -0.92 -14.18
CA ALA A 554 8.07 0.50 -14.01
C ALA A 554 7.43 1.31 -15.13
N ILE A 555 7.36 2.63 -14.97
CA ILE A 555 7.04 3.58 -16.04
C ILE A 555 8.25 4.48 -16.31
N PRO A 556 8.38 5.09 -17.50
CA PRO A 556 9.54 5.92 -17.83
C PRO A 556 9.44 7.32 -17.20
N GLU A 557 9.43 7.35 -15.86
CA GLU A 557 9.45 8.53 -14.99
C GLU A 557 10.57 8.38 -13.95
N ARG A 558 11.20 9.50 -13.55
CA ARG A 558 12.34 9.48 -12.62
C ARG A 558 11.97 8.93 -11.24
N MET A 559 10.81 9.30 -10.71
CA MET A 559 10.34 8.71 -9.45
C MET A 559 10.20 7.18 -9.54
N SER A 560 9.69 6.67 -10.66
CA SER A 560 9.57 5.23 -10.87
C SER A 560 10.94 4.55 -10.98
N LEU A 561 11.95 5.21 -11.56
CA LEU A 561 13.32 4.71 -11.62
C LEU A 561 13.93 4.58 -10.21
N GLU A 562 13.85 5.62 -9.37
CA GLU A 562 14.44 5.61 -8.03
C GLU A 562 13.78 4.53 -7.15
N GLU A 563 12.45 4.45 -7.14
CA GLU A 563 11.73 3.39 -6.40
C GLU A 563 12.06 1.97 -6.93
N THR A 564 12.26 1.82 -8.25
CA THR A 564 12.66 0.53 -8.83
C THR A 564 14.08 0.15 -8.44
N LEU A 565 14.98 1.12 -8.28
CA LEU A 565 16.33 0.88 -7.78
C LEU A 565 16.33 0.45 -6.32
N ASP A 566 15.49 1.05 -5.49
CA ASP A 566 15.37 0.67 -4.08
C ASP A 566 14.70 -0.70 -3.92
N LEU A 567 13.68 -0.99 -4.74
CA LEU A 567 13.12 -2.34 -4.84
C LEU A 567 14.20 -3.37 -5.21
N ALA A 568 15.02 -3.08 -6.23
CA ALA A 568 16.09 -3.99 -6.65
C ALA A 568 17.12 -4.26 -5.54
N LYS A 569 17.48 -3.23 -4.74
CA LYS A 569 18.36 -3.40 -3.56
C LYS A 569 17.71 -4.28 -2.49
N SER A 570 16.41 -4.10 -2.23
CA SER A 570 15.67 -4.91 -1.27
C SER A 570 15.56 -6.36 -1.72
N LEU A 571 15.28 -6.62 -3.01
CA LEU A 571 15.26 -7.97 -3.57
C LEU A 571 16.64 -8.65 -3.49
N GLU A 572 17.73 -7.90 -3.74
CA GLU A 572 19.11 -8.39 -3.56
C GLU A 572 19.37 -8.83 -2.12
N LYS A 573 18.95 -8.04 -1.12
CA LYS A 573 19.09 -8.39 0.31
C LYS A 573 18.30 -9.64 0.69
N LEU A 574 17.13 -9.84 0.08
CA LEU A 574 16.24 -10.97 0.32
C LEU A 574 16.60 -12.20 -0.53
N ASN A 575 17.59 -12.11 -1.42
CA ASN A 575 17.97 -13.11 -2.39
C ASN A 575 16.82 -13.53 -3.32
N VAL A 576 15.91 -12.61 -3.65
CA VAL A 576 14.83 -12.84 -4.62
C VAL A 576 15.32 -12.45 -6.01
N PRO A 577 15.20 -13.34 -7.03
CA PRO A 577 15.85 -13.13 -8.33
C PRO A 577 15.09 -12.15 -9.22
N LEU A 578 15.51 -10.89 -9.30
CA LEU A 578 15.05 -9.91 -10.30
C LEU A 578 15.75 -10.18 -11.64
N ARG A 579 15.04 -10.76 -12.62
CA ARG A 579 15.59 -11.11 -13.93
C ARG A 579 15.11 -10.22 -15.06
N LYS A 580 13.88 -9.71 -14.97
CA LYS A 580 13.24 -8.93 -16.03
C LYS A 580 12.70 -7.62 -15.48
N LEU A 581 12.74 -6.59 -16.31
CA LEU A 581 12.17 -5.28 -16.03
C LEU A 581 11.31 -4.85 -17.22
N LEU A 582 10.02 -4.65 -16.98
CA LEU A 582 9.08 -4.12 -17.96
C LEU A 582 8.87 -2.62 -17.72
N ILE A 583 9.28 -1.79 -18.66
CA ILE A 583 8.98 -0.35 -18.66
C ILE A 583 7.71 -0.14 -19.46
N ASN A 584 6.61 0.07 -18.72
CA ASN A 584 5.27 0.19 -19.26
C ASN A 584 4.91 1.66 -19.59
N GLY A 585 3.91 1.88 -20.43
CA GLY A 585 3.36 3.20 -20.72
C GLY A 585 4.26 4.07 -21.59
N VAL A 586 5.08 3.46 -22.44
CA VAL A 586 5.97 4.17 -23.37
C VAL A 586 5.15 4.77 -24.50
N VAL A 587 5.13 6.09 -24.60
CA VAL A 587 4.38 6.83 -25.63
C VAL A 587 4.88 6.44 -27.03
N PRO A 588 3.99 6.07 -27.97
CA PRO A 588 4.40 5.75 -29.33
C PRO A 588 5.05 6.96 -30.03
N VAL A 589 5.80 6.69 -31.09
CA VAL A 589 6.43 7.76 -31.88
C VAL A 589 5.38 8.43 -32.76
N GLU A 590 4.96 9.62 -32.36
CA GLU A 590 3.93 10.40 -33.05
C GLU A 590 4.49 11.71 -33.59
N LYS A 591 3.76 12.31 -34.56
CA LYS A 591 4.21 13.56 -35.20
C LYS A 591 3.91 14.81 -34.37
N CYS A 592 2.90 14.79 -33.49
CA CYS A 592 2.51 15.96 -32.72
C CYS A 592 3.56 16.37 -31.68
N ARG A 593 3.63 17.68 -31.39
CA ARG A 593 4.64 18.26 -30.49
C ARG A 593 4.52 17.72 -29.07
N PHE A 594 3.29 17.47 -28.60
CA PHE A 594 3.04 16.97 -27.24
C PHE A 594 3.57 15.54 -27.06
N CYS A 595 3.22 14.61 -27.96
CA CYS A 595 3.72 13.23 -27.91
C CYS A 595 5.24 13.18 -28.08
N LYS A 596 5.81 14.01 -28.98
CA LYS A 596 7.26 14.14 -29.13
C LYS A 596 7.94 14.58 -27.83
N ALA A 597 7.43 15.60 -27.17
CA ALA A 597 8.01 16.10 -25.92
C ALA A 597 7.97 15.02 -24.82
N ARG A 598 6.83 14.32 -24.68
CA ARG A 598 6.71 13.19 -23.76
C ARG A 598 7.68 12.05 -24.08
N ARG A 599 7.73 11.66 -25.34
CA ARG A 599 8.63 10.58 -25.77
C ARG A 599 10.10 10.92 -25.55
N THR A 600 10.53 12.14 -25.86
CA THR A 600 11.91 12.57 -25.62
C THR A 600 12.30 12.46 -24.16
N MET A 601 11.44 12.92 -23.25
CA MET A 601 11.67 12.79 -21.81
C MET A 601 11.71 11.32 -21.38
N GLN A 602 10.79 10.50 -21.89
CA GLN A 602 10.77 9.07 -21.61
C GLN A 602 12.03 8.35 -22.09
N ASP A 603 12.53 8.67 -23.29
CA ASP A 603 13.77 8.09 -23.83
C ASP A 603 15.00 8.42 -22.98
N GLU A 604 15.07 9.63 -22.39
CA GLU A 604 16.11 10.00 -21.41
C GLU A 604 16.05 9.09 -20.18
N VAL A 605 14.87 8.93 -19.58
CA VAL A 605 14.69 8.09 -18.38
C VAL A 605 14.93 6.61 -18.70
N ILE A 606 14.48 6.10 -19.86
CA ILE A 606 14.77 4.74 -20.31
C ILE A 606 16.29 4.52 -20.43
N GLY A 607 17.03 5.51 -20.95
CA GLY A 607 18.50 5.47 -21.00
C GLY A 607 19.14 5.43 -19.61
N GLU A 608 18.56 6.13 -18.62
CA GLU A 608 18.98 6.04 -17.23
C GLU A 608 18.71 4.63 -16.64
N PHE A 609 17.53 4.04 -16.88
CA PHE A 609 17.24 2.64 -16.51
C PHE A 609 18.26 1.67 -17.09
N GLN A 610 18.55 1.76 -18.39
CA GLN A 610 19.57 0.92 -19.04
C GLN A 610 20.94 1.04 -18.37
N THR A 611 21.35 2.26 -18.03
CA THR A 611 22.65 2.53 -17.41
C THR A 611 22.72 1.96 -15.99
N LYS A 612 21.69 2.18 -15.17
CA LYS A 612 21.63 1.76 -13.76
C LYS A 612 21.49 0.24 -13.62
N PHE A 613 20.71 -0.41 -14.47
CA PHE A 613 20.47 -1.85 -14.44
C PHE A 613 21.48 -2.69 -15.24
N ARG A 614 22.36 -2.07 -16.01
CA ARG A 614 23.34 -2.77 -16.88
C ARG A 614 24.21 -3.79 -16.12
N ARG A 615 24.58 -3.52 -14.88
CA ARG A 615 25.43 -4.37 -14.05
C ARG A 615 24.69 -5.51 -13.35
N ARG A 616 23.35 -5.46 -13.32
CA ARG A 616 22.51 -6.44 -12.64
C ARG A 616 22.07 -7.61 -13.51
N ALA A 617 22.49 -7.65 -14.77
CA ALA A 617 22.11 -8.67 -15.77
C ALA A 617 20.58 -8.84 -15.91
N VAL A 618 19.82 -7.76 -15.71
CA VAL A 618 18.36 -7.73 -15.87
C VAL A 618 18.03 -7.51 -17.36
N GLU A 619 17.15 -8.32 -17.91
CA GLU A 619 16.59 -8.13 -19.24
C GLU A 619 15.52 -7.04 -19.20
N MET A 620 15.54 -6.11 -20.14
CA MET A 620 14.65 -4.96 -20.14
C MET A 620 13.71 -5.00 -21.35
N PHE A 621 12.43 -4.76 -21.08
CA PHE A 621 11.36 -4.74 -22.08
C PHE A 621 10.62 -3.41 -22.02
N LEU A 622 10.12 -2.94 -23.17
CA LEU A 622 9.27 -1.77 -23.30
C LEU A 622 7.86 -2.22 -23.67
N ALA A 623 6.85 -1.73 -22.95
CA ALA A 623 5.46 -1.88 -23.31
C ALA A 623 4.89 -0.52 -23.77
N PRO A 624 4.35 -0.41 -24.99
CA PRO A 624 3.81 0.84 -25.48
C PRO A 624 2.53 1.22 -24.74
N GLN A 625 2.34 2.52 -24.54
CA GLN A 625 1.09 3.05 -24.03
C GLN A 625 0.00 2.87 -25.09
N GLN A 626 -1.03 2.09 -24.76
CA GLN A 626 -2.17 1.88 -25.66
C GLN A 626 -3.06 3.14 -25.74
N PRO A 627 -3.69 3.37 -26.90
CA PRO A 627 -4.64 4.48 -27.03
C PRO A 627 -5.91 4.27 -26.20
N HIS A 628 -6.25 3.02 -25.91
CA HIS A 628 -7.40 2.61 -25.09
C HIS A 628 -6.95 2.02 -23.77
N GLU A 629 -7.87 1.89 -22.85
CA GLU A 629 -7.67 1.12 -21.61
C GLU A 629 -7.56 -0.37 -21.96
N ILE A 630 -6.59 -1.06 -21.36
CA ILE A 630 -6.33 -2.48 -21.61
C ILE A 630 -7.26 -3.29 -20.70
N ARG A 631 -8.32 -3.86 -21.29
CA ARG A 631 -9.34 -4.64 -20.57
C ARG A 631 -9.85 -5.80 -21.43
N GLY A 632 -10.11 -6.93 -20.79
CA GLY A 632 -10.54 -8.15 -21.45
C GLY A 632 -9.38 -8.92 -22.13
N ALA A 633 -9.61 -10.21 -22.37
CA ALA A 633 -8.59 -11.14 -22.82
C ALA A 633 -7.91 -10.73 -24.14
N GLU A 634 -8.67 -10.18 -25.10
CA GLU A 634 -8.12 -9.77 -26.40
C GLU A 634 -7.14 -8.61 -26.27
N SER A 635 -7.54 -7.55 -25.53
CA SER A 635 -6.68 -6.37 -25.32
C SER A 635 -5.44 -6.69 -24.49
N LEU A 636 -5.56 -7.59 -23.51
CA LEU A 636 -4.43 -8.09 -22.71
C LEU A 636 -3.43 -8.86 -23.59
N ARG A 637 -3.91 -9.70 -24.52
CA ARG A 637 -3.05 -10.42 -25.47
C ARG A 637 -2.32 -9.46 -26.40
N GLU A 638 -3.04 -8.51 -27.01
CA GLU A 638 -2.42 -7.49 -27.87
C GLU A 638 -1.37 -6.67 -27.13
N HIS A 639 -1.63 -6.36 -25.87
CA HIS A 639 -0.67 -5.64 -25.03
C HIS A 639 0.60 -6.46 -24.80
N PHE A 640 0.49 -7.75 -24.48
CA PHE A 640 1.65 -8.63 -24.31
C PHE A 640 2.46 -8.76 -25.60
N GLU A 641 1.78 -8.97 -26.73
CA GLU A 641 2.42 -9.10 -28.05
C GLU A 641 3.20 -7.85 -28.47
N ALA A 642 2.84 -6.69 -27.92
CA ALA A 642 3.51 -5.41 -28.18
C ALA A 642 4.78 -5.20 -27.32
N TRP A 643 5.12 -6.09 -26.39
CA TRP A 643 6.32 -5.94 -25.57
C TRP A 643 7.58 -6.20 -26.40
N ALA A 644 8.53 -5.27 -26.36
CA ALA A 644 9.75 -5.32 -27.15
C ALA A 644 11.00 -5.30 -26.27
N GLU A 645 11.95 -6.21 -26.51
CA GLU A 645 13.23 -6.23 -25.81
C GLU A 645 14.09 -5.01 -26.16
N VAL A 646 14.70 -4.44 -25.15
CA VAL A 646 15.65 -3.33 -25.33
C VAL A 646 17.03 -3.88 -25.69
N SER A 647 17.46 -3.67 -26.93
CA SER A 647 18.78 -4.07 -27.37
C SER A 647 19.91 -3.49 -26.51
N ARG A 648 20.86 -4.32 -26.07
CA ARG A 648 22.06 -3.90 -25.31
C ARG A 648 22.95 -2.88 -26.05
N LYS A 649 22.69 -2.61 -27.33
CA LYS A 649 23.47 -1.71 -28.21
C LYS A 649 22.84 -0.32 -28.43
N GLY A 650 21.83 0.08 -27.66
CA GLY A 650 21.18 1.39 -27.73
C GLY A 650 19.74 1.34 -28.25
N ALA A 651 18.85 2.03 -27.56
CA ALA A 651 17.43 2.10 -27.87
C ALA A 651 17.17 2.79 -29.21
N LYS A 652 17.16 2.02 -30.29
CA LYS A 652 16.49 2.40 -31.53
C LYS A 652 15.38 1.37 -31.74
N MET A 653 14.18 1.67 -31.32
CA MET A 653 13.01 1.00 -31.87
C MET A 653 13.10 1.16 -33.39
N GLN A 654 13.10 0.04 -34.10
CA GLN A 654 13.05 0.04 -35.59
C GLN A 654 11.82 0.87 -35.99
N ARG A 655 12.06 1.76 -36.95
CA ARG A 655 11.09 2.69 -37.53
C ARG A 655 9.95 1.97 -38.24
#